data_37b739941f2d4f0b1a20b7e01a0d7817
#
_entry.id   37b739941f2d4f0b1a20b7e01a0d7817
#
_cell.length_a   1.000
_cell.length_b   1.000
_cell.length_c   1.000
_cell.angle_alpha   90.00
_cell.angle_beta   90.00
_cell.angle_gamma   90.00
#
_symmetry.space_group_name_H-M   'P 1'
#
loop_
_entity.id
_entity.type
_entity.pdbx_description
1 polymer ?
#
loop_
_entity_poly.entity_id
_entity_poly.type
_entity_poly.pdbx_seq_one_letter_code
_entity_poly.pdbx_strand_id
1 'polypeptide(L)'
;MQMEKKSKQEDNYIEIKGAKVNNLANINVKIPREKFIIIAGVSGSGKSSLAFDTLYAEGQRRYVESLSAYARQFLGRMSKPEVDFIKGLPPAIAIEQKVIARNPRSTVGTSTEIYEYLRLLYARIGRTFSPKTGEEVKRHTVEDVIEKVKSFSVGTKFCILAPLNVQEGRSIRTQLEMEVQEGYARIYVAGDIVRIEDWLESNDEKNEENAGNIYLVIDRLTFTDNKETISRLTDSCETAFFEGDGMLQLLLLPSKVTYDFSTRFEADGIKFEEPNDNMFSFNSPLGACPTCEGFGHIIGIDERLVIPNSSLSVYDGCVQCWHGEKMKVWHDEFCRRAAKDNFPIFKPYFELSQTEKKQLWHGLPSEADSPLPDKICIDSFFQMVKDNQYKIQYRVLLSRYRGRTICPDCYGRRLKKEATWVKINGKAITDLVEMPIINLKEWFDNIRLTEQEKDISRRLLLEITNRIQFLVEVGLGYLTLNRQSNTLSGGESQRINLTTSLSSSLVGSLYILDEPSIGLHSRDTERLIHVLEELKAIGNTVIVVEHDEEIIRSADYLIDVGPDAGRLGGHIVYNGVVPEINDANKANLLETYPNSYTIKYLTGAETIEVPLSRRPWNLSIEIKGCRINNLKGLDVKIPLNVLTVVTGVSGSGKSSLIKGTLYPALKRRLDEVADLPGEYSSLTGDLDKIAHVEFVDQNPIGKSTRSNPATYVKAYDEIRKLFADQQLSKQMGYTPQFFSFNADGGRCEECKGAGVITIEMQFMADLVLECEECHGKRFKREILDVTFAGKNINDILDMTVSEAIQFFTINKQKTIVARLQPLEDVGLGYIKLGQSSSTLSGGENQRVKLAYFIGKERQEPSLFIFDEPTTGLHFHDIKRLLQAFDALISKGHSVLVIEHNLDVIKCADYILDIGPDGGDNGGKLVACGTPEEITRNKNSLTGKYLITKLK
;
A
#
# COMPACT_ATOMS: atom_id res chain seq x y z
N MET A 1 9.98 -48.12 -25.61
CA MET A 1 10.70 -46.96 -26.20
C MET A 1 9.84 -46.02 -27.07
N GLN A 2 9.07 -46.52 -28.07
CA GLN A 2 8.16 -45.60 -28.84
C GLN A 2 6.91 -45.18 -28.05
N MET A 3 6.35 -45.99 -27.17
CA MET A 3 5.25 -45.63 -26.26
C MET A 3 5.72 -44.70 -25.13
N GLU A 4 6.92 -44.92 -24.57
CA GLU A 4 7.48 -44.04 -23.55
C GLU A 4 7.90 -42.66 -24.10
N LYS A 5 8.35 -42.58 -25.36
CA LYS A 5 8.58 -41.28 -26.03
C LYS A 5 7.29 -40.56 -26.38
N LYS A 6 6.18 -41.27 -26.68
CA LYS A 6 4.86 -40.64 -26.90
C LYS A 6 4.25 -40.14 -25.59
N SER A 7 4.38 -40.90 -24.48
CA SER A 7 3.89 -40.41 -23.15
C SER A 7 4.67 -39.20 -22.62
N LYS A 8 6.01 -39.21 -22.79
CA LYS A 8 6.83 -38.04 -22.45
C LYS A 8 6.58 -36.78 -23.31
N GLN A 9 6.11 -36.95 -24.56
CA GLN A 9 5.72 -35.83 -25.42
C GLN A 9 4.32 -35.29 -25.11
N GLU A 10 3.40 -36.12 -24.60
CA GLU A 10 2.06 -35.71 -24.16
C GLU A 10 2.06 -34.96 -22.82
N ASP A 11 3.03 -35.20 -21.95
CA ASP A 11 3.15 -34.55 -20.65
C ASP A 11 3.75 -33.11 -20.70
N ASN A 12 4.26 -32.67 -21.84
CA ASN A 12 4.91 -31.35 -21.98
C ASN A 12 3.98 -30.22 -22.37
N TYR A 13 2.67 -30.45 -22.51
CA TYR A 13 1.71 -29.43 -22.90
C TYR A 13 0.47 -29.44 -22.02
N ILE A 14 -0.09 -28.26 -21.79
CA ILE A 14 -1.47 -28.08 -21.34
C ILE A 14 -2.33 -28.06 -22.61
N GLU A 15 -3.25 -29.00 -22.76
CA GLU A 15 -4.15 -29.09 -23.90
C GLU A 15 -5.56 -28.68 -23.48
N ILE A 16 -6.07 -27.62 -24.10
CA ILE A 16 -7.43 -27.10 -23.92
C ILE A 16 -8.22 -27.44 -25.20
N LYS A 17 -9.39 -28.04 -25.06
CA LYS A 17 -10.33 -28.26 -26.16
C LYS A 17 -11.71 -27.70 -25.87
N GLY A 18 -12.29 -27.07 -26.88
CA GLY A 18 -13.66 -26.62 -26.87
C GLY A 18 -13.95 -25.53 -25.84
N ALA A 19 -13.03 -24.58 -25.59
CA ALA A 19 -13.29 -23.50 -24.65
C ALA A 19 -14.29 -22.48 -25.24
N LYS A 20 -15.39 -22.26 -24.48
CA LYS A 20 -16.51 -21.37 -24.83
C LYS A 20 -16.85 -20.36 -23.75
N VAL A 21 -15.95 -20.20 -22.79
CA VAL A 21 -16.17 -19.28 -21.63
C VAL A 21 -16.26 -17.83 -22.13
N ASN A 22 -17.27 -17.12 -21.72
CA ASN A 22 -17.57 -15.74 -22.10
C ASN A 22 -17.63 -15.54 -23.64
N ASN A 23 -16.64 -14.86 -24.23
CA ASN A 23 -16.58 -14.59 -25.66
C ASN A 23 -15.68 -15.58 -26.44
N LEU A 24 -15.12 -16.60 -25.81
CA LEU A 24 -14.28 -17.57 -26.52
C LEU A 24 -15.06 -18.37 -27.54
N ALA A 25 -14.58 -18.43 -28.78
CA ALA A 25 -15.26 -19.01 -29.93
C ALA A 25 -14.94 -20.50 -30.13
N ASN A 26 -15.18 -21.34 -29.12
CA ASN A 26 -14.93 -22.78 -29.17
C ASN A 26 -13.48 -23.12 -29.54
N ILE A 27 -12.53 -22.51 -28.83
CA ILE A 27 -11.12 -22.55 -29.17
C ILE A 27 -10.43 -23.83 -28.69
N ASN A 28 -9.40 -24.23 -29.43
CA ASN A 28 -8.50 -25.31 -29.08
C ASN A 28 -7.07 -24.75 -29.01
N VAL A 29 -6.40 -24.96 -27.88
CA VAL A 29 -5.06 -24.40 -27.63
C VAL A 29 -4.17 -25.43 -26.98
N LYS A 30 -2.91 -25.49 -27.41
CA LYS A 30 -1.83 -26.25 -26.78
C LYS A 30 -0.81 -25.26 -26.25
N ILE A 31 -0.56 -25.29 -24.92
CA ILE A 31 0.32 -24.39 -24.19
C ILE A 31 1.52 -25.21 -23.70
N PRO A 32 2.76 -24.88 -24.07
CA PRO A 32 3.93 -25.61 -23.59
C PRO A 32 4.11 -25.36 -22.07
N ARG A 33 4.54 -26.41 -21.35
CA ARG A 33 4.89 -26.32 -19.93
C ARG A 33 6.33 -25.85 -19.75
N GLU A 34 6.64 -25.35 -18.54
CA GLU A 34 7.98 -24.89 -18.15
C GLU A 34 8.52 -23.79 -19.10
N LYS A 35 7.61 -22.93 -19.56
CA LYS A 35 7.90 -21.80 -20.45
C LYS A 35 7.32 -20.52 -19.91
N PHE A 36 7.88 -19.40 -20.35
CA PHE A 36 7.33 -18.06 -20.16
C PHE A 36 6.43 -17.76 -21.38
N ILE A 37 5.12 -17.66 -21.14
CA ILE A 37 4.08 -17.57 -22.16
C ILE A 37 3.33 -16.25 -21.99
N ILE A 38 3.15 -15.52 -23.08
CA ILE A 38 2.31 -14.33 -23.12
C ILE A 38 0.98 -14.65 -23.78
N ILE A 39 -0.11 -14.17 -23.16
CA ILE A 39 -1.42 -14.08 -23.78
C ILE A 39 -1.67 -12.62 -24.13
N ALA A 40 -1.58 -12.27 -25.42
CA ALA A 40 -1.76 -10.94 -25.94
C ALA A 40 -3.09 -10.81 -26.71
N GLY A 41 -3.38 -9.60 -27.20
CA GLY A 41 -4.55 -9.28 -28.03
C GLY A 41 -5.23 -7.98 -27.61
N VAL A 42 -6.15 -7.47 -28.40
CA VAL A 42 -6.87 -6.22 -28.13
C VAL A 42 -7.72 -6.32 -26.85
N SER A 43 -8.05 -5.18 -26.26
CA SER A 43 -8.88 -5.13 -25.05
C SER A 43 -10.27 -5.75 -25.34
N GLY A 44 -10.74 -6.65 -24.43
CA GLY A 44 -12.01 -7.38 -24.66
C GLY A 44 -11.96 -8.54 -25.67
N SER A 45 -10.79 -8.94 -26.15
CA SER A 45 -10.65 -10.07 -27.10
C SER A 45 -10.86 -11.45 -26.48
N GLY A 46 -10.81 -11.61 -25.14
CA GLY A 46 -10.99 -12.87 -24.43
C GLY A 46 -9.73 -13.41 -23.74
N LYS A 47 -8.69 -12.60 -23.59
CA LYS A 47 -7.43 -12.98 -22.90
C LYS A 47 -7.68 -13.46 -21.48
N SER A 48 -8.34 -12.65 -20.66
CA SER A 48 -8.66 -12.99 -19.27
C SER A 48 -9.63 -14.17 -19.19
N SER A 49 -10.55 -14.31 -20.16
CA SER A 49 -11.44 -15.48 -20.26
C SER A 49 -10.65 -16.79 -20.47
N LEU A 50 -9.57 -16.76 -21.26
CA LEU A 50 -8.69 -17.92 -21.45
C LEU A 50 -7.82 -18.16 -20.21
N ALA A 51 -7.15 -17.13 -19.68
CA ALA A 51 -6.18 -17.24 -18.61
C ALA A 51 -6.85 -17.51 -17.24
N PHE A 52 -7.83 -16.71 -16.86
CA PHE A 52 -8.44 -16.74 -15.52
C PHE A 52 -9.73 -17.56 -15.49
N ASP A 53 -10.69 -17.26 -16.37
CA ASP A 53 -12.00 -17.92 -16.33
C ASP A 53 -11.97 -19.36 -16.85
N THR A 54 -10.90 -19.74 -17.58
CA THR A 54 -10.72 -21.11 -18.12
C THR A 54 -9.62 -21.87 -17.39
N LEU A 55 -8.35 -21.45 -17.51
CA LEU A 55 -7.19 -22.17 -16.96
C LEU A 55 -7.16 -22.11 -15.43
N TYR A 56 -7.18 -20.92 -14.86
CA TYR A 56 -7.12 -20.77 -13.41
C TYR A 56 -8.35 -21.35 -12.74
N ALA A 57 -9.54 -21.06 -13.25
CA ALA A 57 -10.80 -21.58 -12.69
C ALA A 57 -10.82 -23.11 -12.63
N GLU A 58 -10.36 -23.80 -13.69
CA GLU A 58 -10.27 -25.25 -13.69
C GLU A 58 -9.16 -25.76 -12.75
N GLY A 59 -8.02 -25.08 -12.67
CA GLY A 59 -6.94 -25.40 -11.72
C GLY A 59 -7.39 -25.30 -10.28
N GLN A 60 -8.08 -24.22 -9.93
CA GLN A 60 -8.66 -23.98 -8.62
C GLN A 60 -9.77 -25.01 -8.30
N ARG A 61 -10.64 -25.30 -9.25
CA ARG A 61 -11.69 -26.32 -9.10
C ARG A 61 -11.09 -27.70 -8.75
N ARG A 62 -10.06 -28.14 -9.49
CA ARG A 62 -9.36 -29.41 -9.22
C ARG A 62 -8.67 -29.42 -7.86
N TYR A 63 -8.08 -28.30 -7.48
CA TYR A 63 -7.48 -28.16 -6.15
C TYR A 63 -8.51 -28.29 -5.04
N VAL A 64 -9.65 -27.61 -5.15
CA VAL A 64 -10.74 -27.68 -4.17
C VAL A 64 -11.35 -29.10 -4.14
N GLU A 65 -11.47 -29.77 -5.28
CA GLU A 65 -11.95 -31.17 -5.34
C GLU A 65 -10.99 -32.16 -4.66
N SER A 66 -9.70 -31.85 -4.60
CA SER A 66 -8.70 -32.66 -3.91
C SER A 66 -8.74 -32.52 -2.37
N LEU A 67 -9.41 -31.51 -1.85
CA LEU A 67 -9.53 -31.25 -0.41
C LEU A 67 -10.53 -32.21 0.25
N SER A 68 -10.46 -32.26 1.60
CA SER A 68 -11.39 -33.08 2.39
C SER A 68 -12.85 -32.67 2.18
N ALA A 69 -13.78 -33.60 2.39
CA ALA A 69 -15.24 -33.35 2.27
C ALA A 69 -15.68 -32.18 3.17
N TYR A 70 -15.08 -32.02 4.35
CA TYR A 70 -15.34 -30.94 5.29
C TYR A 70 -14.91 -29.58 4.71
N ALA A 71 -13.70 -29.47 4.19
CA ALA A 71 -13.21 -28.23 3.57
C ALA A 71 -14.05 -27.83 2.35
N ARG A 72 -14.48 -28.81 1.51
CA ARG A 72 -15.38 -28.57 0.37
C ARG A 72 -16.74 -28.02 0.75
N GLN A 73 -17.28 -28.38 1.93
CA GLN A 73 -18.55 -27.87 2.40
C GLN A 73 -18.50 -26.35 2.69
N PHE A 74 -17.36 -25.83 3.16
CA PHE A 74 -17.16 -24.41 3.39
C PHE A 74 -16.84 -23.63 2.13
N LEU A 75 -16.09 -24.23 1.18
CA LEU A 75 -15.67 -23.58 -0.05
C LEU A 75 -16.74 -23.56 -1.16
N GLY A 76 -17.82 -24.32 -0.98
CA GLY A 76 -18.90 -24.44 -1.97
C GLY A 76 -18.50 -25.27 -3.20
N ARG A 77 -19.45 -25.47 -4.12
CA ARG A 77 -19.18 -26.09 -5.42
C ARG A 77 -18.75 -25.03 -6.41
N MET A 78 -17.52 -25.12 -6.93
CA MET A 78 -17.08 -24.32 -8.04
C MET A 78 -17.68 -24.84 -9.35
N SER A 79 -18.24 -23.96 -10.17
CA SER A 79 -18.73 -24.31 -11.49
C SER A 79 -17.59 -24.73 -12.41
N LYS A 80 -17.77 -25.77 -13.18
CA LYS A 80 -16.81 -26.18 -14.21
C LYS A 80 -16.85 -25.13 -15.33
N PRO A 81 -15.70 -24.62 -15.80
CA PRO A 81 -15.70 -23.75 -16.97
C PRO A 81 -16.26 -24.47 -18.20
N GLU A 82 -16.85 -23.72 -19.12
CA GLU A 82 -17.42 -24.26 -20.35
C GLU A 82 -16.32 -24.70 -21.33
N VAL A 83 -15.81 -25.92 -21.10
CA VAL A 83 -14.77 -26.55 -21.91
C VAL A 83 -15.09 -28.04 -22.10
N ASP A 84 -14.70 -28.59 -23.22
CA ASP A 84 -14.82 -30.05 -23.44
C ASP A 84 -13.88 -30.78 -22.49
N PHE A 85 -12.58 -30.43 -22.49
CA PHE A 85 -11.60 -30.92 -21.53
C PHE A 85 -10.34 -30.03 -21.45
N ILE A 86 -9.62 -30.14 -20.34
CA ILE A 86 -8.27 -29.60 -20.11
C ILE A 86 -7.39 -30.72 -19.56
N LYS A 87 -6.29 -31.04 -20.28
CA LYS A 87 -5.29 -32.02 -19.86
C LYS A 87 -3.96 -31.36 -19.54
N GLY A 88 -3.14 -32.01 -18.72
CA GLY A 88 -1.79 -31.55 -18.39
C GLY A 88 -1.72 -30.28 -17.51
N LEU A 89 -2.82 -29.86 -16.89
CA LEU A 89 -2.89 -28.66 -16.06
C LEU A 89 -2.24 -28.90 -14.69
N PRO A 90 -1.14 -28.18 -14.35
CA PRO A 90 -0.53 -28.22 -13.01
C PRO A 90 -1.37 -27.43 -11.98
N PRO A 91 -1.02 -27.50 -10.67
CA PRO A 91 -1.59 -26.60 -9.68
C PRO A 91 -1.42 -25.15 -10.13
N ALA A 92 -2.51 -24.37 -10.12
CA ALA A 92 -2.54 -23.02 -10.68
C ALA A 92 -2.61 -21.98 -9.57
N ILE A 93 -1.79 -20.94 -9.68
CA ILE A 93 -1.72 -19.77 -8.81
C ILE A 93 -1.98 -18.54 -9.66
N ALA A 94 -2.97 -17.73 -9.28
CA ALA A 94 -3.25 -16.47 -9.94
C ALA A 94 -2.77 -15.28 -9.12
N ILE A 95 -2.19 -14.29 -9.80
CA ILE A 95 -1.75 -13.03 -9.21
C ILE A 95 -2.48 -11.90 -9.92
N GLU A 96 -3.60 -11.50 -9.32
CA GLU A 96 -4.48 -10.45 -9.82
C GLU A 96 -4.13 -9.08 -9.22
N GLN A 97 -4.62 -8.01 -9.84
CA GLN A 97 -4.42 -6.61 -9.40
C GLN A 97 -5.29 -6.19 -8.22
N LYS A 98 -6.27 -6.99 -7.83
CA LYS A 98 -7.21 -6.59 -6.78
C LYS A 98 -6.53 -6.43 -5.44
N VAL A 99 -6.65 -5.24 -4.83
CA VAL A 99 -6.22 -4.99 -3.45
C VAL A 99 -7.19 -5.71 -2.52
N ILE A 100 -6.80 -6.90 -2.05
CA ILE A 100 -7.65 -7.77 -1.21
C ILE A 100 -7.68 -7.29 0.26
N ALA A 101 -6.74 -6.46 0.69
CA ALA A 101 -6.58 -6.07 2.09
C ALA A 101 -7.63 -5.02 2.53
N ARG A 102 -8.80 -5.47 2.93
CA ARG A 102 -9.78 -4.65 3.68
C ARG A 102 -9.36 -4.41 5.14
N ASN A 103 -8.37 -5.16 5.65
CA ASN A 103 -7.91 -5.04 7.03
C ASN A 103 -7.02 -3.80 7.20
N PRO A 104 -7.44 -2.80 8.01
CA PRO A 104 -6.68 -1.57 8.22
C PRO A 104 -5.37 -1.79 8.99
N ARG A 105 -5.15 -2.96 9.59
CA ARG A 105 -3.90 -3.33 10.26
C ARG A 105 -2.87 -3.95 9.32
N SER A 106 -3.27 -4.42 8.13
CA SER A 106 -2.36 -5.03 7.16
C SER A 106 -1.33 -4.03 6.64
N THR A 107 -0.07 -4.45 6.60
CA THR A 107 1.07 -3.67 6.13
C THR A 107 1.85 -4.46 5.09
N VAL A 108 2.77 -3.79 4.37
CA VAL A 108 3.72 -4.45 3.48
C VAL A 108 4.45 -5.56 4.22
N GLY A 109 4.95 -5.29 5.43
CA GLY A 109 5.66 -6.28 6.25
C GLY A 109 4.85 -7.52 6.59
N THR A 110 3.55 -7.37 6.90
CA THR A 110 2.67 -8.52 7.19
C THR A 110 2.25 -9.25 5.91
N SER A 111 2.03 -8.53 4.80
CA SER A 111 1.66 -9.14 3.53
C SER A 111 2.80 -9.94 2.88
N THR A 112 4.05 -9.57 3.16
CA THR A 112 5.26 -10.27 2.70
C THR A 112 5.79 -11.29 3.71
N GLU A 113 5.14 -11.43 4.85
CA GLU A 113 5.56 -12.25 5.99
C GLU A 113 6.89 -11.83 6.64
N ILE A 114 7.59 -10.83 6.11
CA ILE A 114 8.86 -10.33 6.64
C ILE A 114 8.70 -9.91 8.11
N TYR A 115 7.56 -9.29 8.44
CA TYR A 115 7.30 -8.84 9.81
C TYR A 115 7.25 -10.00 10.82
N GLU A 116 6.69 -11.15 10.41
CA GLU A 116 6.63 -12.34 11.27
C GLU A 116 8.03 -12.89 11.55
N TYR A 117 8.89 -12.94 10.54
CA TYR A 117 10.29 -13.35 10.73
C TYR A 117 11.08 -12.33 11.56
N LEU A 118 10.83 -11.02 11.42
CA LEU A 118 11.45 -9.99 12.25
C LEU A 118 11.05 -10.14 13.72
N ARG A 119 9.78 -10.41 14.02
CA ARG A 119 9.31 -10.67 15.39
C ARG A 119 10.09 -11.82 16.03
N LEU A 120 10.19 -12.95 15.32
CA LEU A 120 10.94 -14.12 15.78
C LEU A 120 12.42 -13.80 15.95
N LEU A 121 13.01 -13.02 15.06
CA LEU A 121 14.41 -12.61 15.15
C LEU A 121 14.66 -11.80 16.43
N TYR A 122 13.82 -10.78 16.70
CA TYR A 122 13.94 -9.95 17.91
C TYR A 122 13.63 -10.72 19.19
N ALA A 123 12.73 -11.68 19.15
CA ALA A 123 12.47 -12.57 20.29
C ALA A 123 13.63 -13.52 20.60
N ARG A 124 14.45 -13.89 19.60
CA ARG A 124 15.54 -14.87 19.76
C ARG A 124 16.90 -14.27 20.08
N ILE A 125 17.25 -13.16 19.44
CA ILE A 125 18.56 -12.52 19.55
C ILE A 125 18.50 -11.04 19.93
N GLY A 126 17.31 -10.49 20.19
CA GLY A 126 17.15 -9.11 20.62
C GLY A 126 17.70 -8.87 22.02
N ARG A 127 18.43 -7.78 22.20
CA ARG A 127 18.99 -7.36 23.49
C ARG A 127 18.23 -6.17 24.03
N THR A 128 17.87 -6.20 25.30
CA THR A 128 17.12 -5.12 25.97
C THR A 128 18.09 -4.08 26.50
N PHE A 129 17.76 -2.81 26.31
CA PHE A 129 18.56 -1.68 26.81
C PHE A 129 17.71 -0.77 27.70
N SER A 130 18.31 -0.29 28.79
CA SER A 130 17.64 0.66 29.67
C SER A 130 17.34 1.97 28.93
N PRO A 131 16.12 2.51 29.04
CA PRO A 131 15.79 3.81 28.45
C PRO A 131 16.41 5.00 29.20
N LYS A 132 16.95 4.80 30.42
CA LYS A 132 17.57 5.85 31.23
C LYS A 132 19.07 5.96 30.96
N THR A 133 19.80 4.85 31.08
CA THR A 133 21.26 4.81 30.93
C THR A 133 21.71 4.40 29.55
N GLY A 134 20.87 3.68 28.79
CA GLY A 134 21.24 3.09 27.50
C GLY A 134 22.12 1.83 27.63
N GLU A 135 22.34 1.33 28.83
CA GLU A 135 23.10 0.10 29.09
C GLU A 135 22.26 -1.14 28.81
N GLU A 136 22.93 -2.24 28.44
CA GLU A 136 22.29 -3.52 28.16
C GLU A 136 21.80 -4.16 29.48
N VAL A 137 20.49 -4.49 29.50
CA VAL A 137 19.88 -5.20 30.64
C VAL A 137 20.10 -6.70 30.45
N LYS A 138 20.82 -7.29 31.38
CA LYS A 138 21.13 -8.73 31.37
C LYS A 138 20.68 -9.35 32.67
N ARG A 139 20.29 -10.61 32.63
CA ARG A 139 20.32 -11.49 33.78
C ARG A 139 21.73 -11.94 33.94
N HIS A 140 22.32 -11.63 35.07
CA HIS A 140 23.64 -12.15 35.38
C HIS A 140 23.51 -13.57 35.93
N THR A 141 24.39 -14.42 35.46
CA THR A 141 24.57 -15.77 35.96
C THR A 141 25.76 -15.81 36.93
N VAL A 142 25.93 -16.91 37.64
CA VAL A 142 27.13 -17.11 38.45
C VAL A 142 28.38 -17.07 37.59
N GLU A 143 28.30 -17.56 36.34
CA GLU A 143 29.40 -17.49 35.38
C GLU A 143 29.81 -16.05 35.06
N ASP A 144 28.87 -15.13 34.92
CA ASP A 144 29.19 -13.71 34.67
C ASP A 144 29.96 -13.09 35.83
N VAL A 145 29.59 -13.44 37.08
CA VAL A 145 30.32 -13.02 38.29
C VAL A 145 31.73 -13.60 38.29
N ILE A 146 31.87 -14.89 37.95
CA ILE A 146 33.16 -15.58 37.86
C ILE A 146 34.05 -14.96 36.79
N GLU A 147 33.51 -14.66 35.59
CA GLU A 147 34.23 -13.98 34.50
C GLU A 147 34.71 -12.60 34.94
N LYS A 148 33.88 -11.87 35.66
CA LYS A 148 34.24 -10.56 36.19
C LYS A 148 35.40 -10.71 37.20
N VAL A 149 35.32 -11.66 38.12
CA VAL A 149 36.38 -11.93 39.10
C VAL A 149 37.65 -12.36 38.41
N LYS A 150 37.58 -13.17 37.37
CA LYS A 150 38.74 -13.57 36.53
C LYS A 150 39.44 -12.40 35.86
N SER A 151 38.71 -11.28 35.62
CA SER A 151 39.32 -10.08 35.08
C SER A 151 40.16 -9.30 36.09
N PHE A 152 40.11 -9.65 37.35
CA PHE A 152 40.92 -9.01 38.41
C PHE A 152 42.34 -9.60 38.46
N SER A 153 43.27 -8.83 38.96
CA SER A 153 44.64 -9.32 39.18
C SER A 153 44.68 -10.39 40.25
N VAL A 154 45.51 -11.41 40.07
CA VAL A 154 45.74 -12.44 41.10
C VAL A 154 46.22 -11.79 42.42
N GLY A 155 45.59 -12.16 43.53
CA GLY A 155 45.84 -11.55 44.84
C GLY A 155 44.87 -10.45 45.23
N THR A 156 43.95 -10.04 44.35
CA THR A 156 42.90 -9.04 44.65
C THR A 156 41.96 -9.60 45.71
N LYS A 157 41.73 -8.79 46.79
CA LYS A 157 40.79 -9.12 47.86
C LYS A 157 39.43 -8.49 47.55
N PHE A 158 38.38 -9.28 47.73
CA PHE A 158 37.01 -8.79 47.53
C PHE A 158 36.05 -9.50 48.49
N CYS A 159 34.90 -8.89 48.68
CA CYS A 159 33.76 -9.44 49.41
C CYS A 159 32.60 -9.68 48.47
N ILE A 160 31.86 -10.74 48.72
CA ILE A 160 30.57 -11.03 48.10
C ILE A 160 29.49 -10.55 49.08
N LEU A 161 28.66 -9.66 48.62
CA LEU A 161 27.62 -9.01 49.40
C LEU A 161 26.24 -9.37 48.85
N ALA A 162 25.28 -9.55 49.75
CA ALA A 162 23.86 -9.68 49.41
C ALA A 162 23.10 -8.54 50.09
N PRO A 163 22.22 -7.80 49.39
CA PRO A 163 21.36 -6.81 50.02
C PRO A 163 20.47 -7.46 51.07
N LEU A 164 20.35 -6.83 52.26
CA LEU A 164 19.50 -7.33 53.33
C LEU A 164 18.03 -7.14 52.95
N ASN A 165 17.31 -8.24 52.80
CA ASN A 165 15.87 -8.24 52.51
C ASN A 165 15.07 -8.27 53.82
N VAL A 166 14.49 -7.11 54.17
CA VAL A 166 13.62 -7.01 55.35
C VAL A 166 12.18 -7.33 54.91
N GLN A 167 11.58 -8.39 55.44
CA GLN A 167 10.22 -8.77 55.17
C GLN A 167 9.21 -7.72 55.69
N GLU A 168 8.12 -7.51 54.98
CA GLU A 168 7.06 -6.57 55.39
C GLU A 168 6.59 -6.82 56.82
N GLY A 169 6.66 -5.80 57.65
CA GLY A 169 6.26 -5.86 59.05
C GLY A 169 7.35 -6.27 60.05
N ARG A 170 8.60 -6.50 59.60
CA ARG A 170 9.76 -6.71 60.49
C ARG A 170 10.64 -5.47 60.59
N SER A 171 11.27 -5.31 61.77
CA SER A 171 12.33 -4.31 61.90
C SER A 171 13.66 -4.85 61.34
N ILE A 172 14.54 -3.93 60.94
CA ILE A 172 15.92 -4.29 60.49
C ILE A 172 16.66 -5.10 61.58
N ARG A 173 16.45 -4.71 62.82
CA ARG A 173 17.03 -5.37 64.01
C ARG A 173 16.60 -6.84 64.11
N THR A 174 15.31 -7.11 64.02
CA THR A 174 14.76 -8.46 64.06
C THR A 174 15.26 -9.30 62.92
N GLN A 175 15.38 -8.71 61.70
CA GLN A 175 15.92 -9.43 60.56
C GLN A 175 17.41 -9.78 60.79
N LEU A 176 18.23 -8.85 61.25
CA LEU A 176 19.66 -9.10 61.53
C LEU A 176 19.88 -10.13 62.65
N GLU A 177 19.02 -10.16 63.70
CA GLU A 177 19.04 -11.18 64.70
C GLU A 177 18.78 -12.60 64.16
N MET A 178 17.91 -12.71 63.16
CA MET A 178 17.70 -13.98 62.45
C MET A 178 18.88 -14.34 61.56
N GLU A 179 19.49 -13.41 60.87
CA GLU A 179 20.67 -13.64 60.03
C GLU A 179 21.86 -14.17 60.88
N VAL A 180 22.01 -13.70 62.11
CA VAL A 180 23.02 -14.24 63.09
C VAL A 180 22.68 -15.67 63.39
N GLN A 181 21.41 -16.08 63.58
CA GLN A 181 21.05 -17.48 63.83
C GLN A 181 21.31 -18.38 62.64
N GLU A 182 21.22 -17.83 61.39
CA GLU A 182 21.55 -18.51 60.14
C GLU A 182 23.06 -18.61 59.90
N GLY A 183 23.88 -17.93 60.72
CA GLY A 183 25.33 -18.04 60.70
C GLY A 183 26.08 -16.87 60.07
N TYR A 184 25.38 -15.81 59.67
CA TYR A 184 26.02 -14.60 59.16
C TYR A 184 26.56 -13.73 60.32
N ALA A 185 27.85 -13.34 60.22
CA ALA A 185 28.49 -12.60 61.28
C ALA A 185 28.76 -11.13 60.96
N ARG A 186 28.63 -10.68 59.74
CA ARG A 186 29.05 -9.34 59.26
C ARG A 186 28.11 -8.73 58.25
N ILE A 187 28.02 -7.43 58.35
CA ILE A 187 27.30 -6.57 57.36
C ILE A 187 28.25 -5.50 56.83
N TYR A 188 27.90 -5.03 55.61
CA TYR A 188 28.49 -3.85 55.03
C TYR A 188 27.44 -2.72 55.10
N VAL A 189 27.74 -1.67 55.83
CA VAL A 189 26.85 -0.54 56.08
C VAL A 189 27.67 0.75 56.14
N ALA A 190 27.15 1.83 55.56
CA ALA A 190 27.78 3.15 55.53
C ALA A 190 29.23 3.16 55.01
N GLY A 191 29.61 2.21 54.18
CA GLY A 191 30.95 2.09 53.59
C GLY A 191 31.95 1.27 54.37
N ASP A 192 31.57 0.65 55.51
CA ASP A 192 32.42 -0.17 56.33
C ASP A 192 31.84 -1.55 56.65
N ILE A 193 32.74 -2.53 56.88
CA ILE A 193 32.34 -3.86 57.26
C ILE A 193 32.37 -3.97 58.76
N VAL A 194 31.21 -4.18 59.38
CA VAL A 194 31.01 -4.27 60.82
C VAL A 194 30.45 -5.66 61.20
N ARG A 195 30.67 -6.10 62.49
CA ARG A 195 29.96 -7.27 63.00
C ARG A 195 28.49 -6.92 63.26
N ILE A 196 27.60 -7.89 62.97
CA ILE A 196 26.20 -7.72 63.24
C ILE A 196 25.91 -7.45 64.71
N GLU A 197 26.63 -8.21 65.61
CA GLU A 197 26.51 -8.04 67.06
C GLU A 197 26.89 -6.64 67.49
N ASP A 198 28.05 -6.11 67.04
CA ASP A 198 28.53 -4.76 67.37
C ASP A 198 27.57 -3.64 66.86
N TRP A 199 26.97 -3.91 65.68
CA TRP A 199 25.98 -2.99 65.09
C TRP A 199 24.67 -3.00 65.89
N LEU A 200 24.21 -4.19 66.35
CA LEU A 200 23.00 -4.32 67.18
C LEU A 200 23.16 -3.66 68.55
N GLU A 201 24.38 -3.68 69.10
CA GLU A 201 24.68 -3.02 70.41
C GLU A 201 24.81 -1.48 70.33
N SER A 202 25.26 -0.97 69.20
CA SER A 202 25.58 0.44 68.98
C SER A 202 24.44 1.29 68.38
N ASN A 203 23.38 0.69 67.82
CA ASN A 203 22.26 1.39 67.20
C ASN A 203 20.95 1.14 67.95
N ASP A 204 20.32 2.25 68.45
CA ASP A 204 18.96 2.21 68.97
C ASP A 204 17.93 2.19 67.85
N GLU A 205 16.72 1.68 68.13
CA GLU A 205 15.59 1.58 67.18
C GLU A 205 15.26 2.91 66.41
N LYS A 206 15.62 4.06 66.97
CA LYS A 206 15.39 5.37 66.30
C LYS A 206 16.39 5.71 65.20
N ASN A 207 17.48 4.97 65.06
CA ASN A 207 18.52 5.18 64.07
C ASN A 207 18.39 4.23 62.86
N GLU A 208 17.44 3.30 62.89
CA GLU A 208 17.23 2.32 61.81
C GLU A 208 16.81 2.95 60.49
N GLU A 209 15.99 4.01 60.54
CA GLU A 209 15.54 4.75 59.35
C GLU A 209 16.70 5.47 58.62
N ASN A 210 17.79 5.74 59.26
CA ASN A 210 18.97 6.41 58.70
C ASN A 210 20.12 5.49 58.35
N ALA A 211 20.00 4.17 58.51
CA ALA A 211 21.06 3.21 58.32
C ALA A 211 21.51 3.02 56.81
N GLY A 212 20.74 3.57 55.85
CA GLY A 212 21.06 3.36 54.45
C GLY A 212 20.89 1.93 53.98
N ASN A 213 21.46 1.60 52.83
CA ASN A 213 21.46 0.22 52.33
C ASN A 213 22.41 -0.66 53.15
N ILE A 214 21.87 -1.72 53.76
CA ILE A 214 22.63 -2.73 54.50
C ILE A 214 22.82 -3.97 53.61
N TYR A 215 24.03 -4.50 53.57
CA TYR A 215 24.36 -5.72 52.85
C TYR A 215 24.91 -6.77 53.78
N LEU A 216 24.49 -8.01 53.68
CA LEU A 216 25.13 -9.18 54.33
C LEU A 216 26.45 -9.46 53.65
N VAL A 217 27.50 -9.73 54.41
CA VAL A 217 28.79 -10.20 53.89
C VAL A 217 28.76 -11.71 53.84
N ILE A 218 28.51 -12.26 52.65
CA ILE A 218 28.40 -13.71 52.46
C ILE A 218 29.75 -14.36 52.52
N ASP A 219 30.75 -13.82 51.79
CA ASP A 219 32.11 -14.34 51.84
C ASP A 219 33.16 -13.25 51.58
N ARG A 220 34.41 -13.54 52.04
CA ARG A 220 35.58 -12.69 51.82
C ARG A 220 36.67 -13.53 51.17
N LEU A 221 37.00 -13.27 49.95
CA LEU A 221 37.88 -14.05 49.11
C LEU A 221 39.09 -13.24 48.65
N THR A 222 40.17 -13.97 48.36
CA THR A 222 41.30 -13.45 47.60
C THR A 222 41.37 -14.21 46.29
N PHE A 223 41.32 -13.49 45.15
CA PHE A 223 41.33 -14.15 43.85
C PHE A 223 42.66 -14.91 43.65
N THR A 224 42.52 -16.21 43.40
CA THR A 224 43.58 -17.09 42.93
C THR A 224 42.97 -17.96 41.83
N ASP A 225 43.74 -18.14 40.75
CA ASP A 225 43.21 -18.88 39.57
C ASP A 225 43.43 -20.40 39.78
N ASN A 226 42.74 -20.94 40.82
CA ASN A 226 42.72 -22.35 41.10
C ASN A 226 41.27 -22.88 41.22
N LYS A 227 41.09 -24.18 41.03
CA LYS A 227 39.76 -24.82 41.02
C LYS A 227 39.04 -24.65 42.38
N GLU A 228 39.76 -24.65 43.49
CA GLU A 228 39.13 -24.53 44.79
C GLU A 228 38.54 -23.15 45.03
N THR A 229 39.26 -22.08 44.64
CA THR A 229 38.76 -20.71 44.76
C THR A 229 37.56 -20.51 43.85
N ILE A 230 37.56 -21.07 42.63
CA ILE A 230 36.45 -20.97 41.72
C ILE A 230 35.22 -21.71 42.24
N SER A 231 35.39 -22.94 42.80
CA SER A 231 34.28 -23.69 43.38
C SER A 231 33.67 -22.94 44.56
N ARG A 232 34.51 -22.42 45.48
CA ARG A 232 34.05 -21.63 46.64
C ARG A 232 33.36 -20.33 46.20
N LEU A 233 33.88 -19.69 45.14
CA LEU A 233 33.26 -18.49 44.55
C LEU A 233 31.86 -18.82 44.01
N THR A 234 31.69 -19.96 43.29
CA THR A 234 30.40 -20.43 42.78
C THR A 234 29.41 -20.61 43.94
N ASP A 235 29.76 -21.35 44.98
CA ASP A 235 28.88 -21.61 46.12
C ASP A 235 28.50 -20.31 46.85
N SER A 236 29.48 -19.39 47.04
CA SER A 236 29.22 -18.10 47.69
C SER A 236 28.36 -17.16 46.82
N CYS A 237 28.48 -17.22 45.47
CA CYS A 237 27.61 -16.43 44.56
C CYS A 237 26.19 -16.97 44.56
N GLU A 238 26.00 -18.31 44.54
CA GLU A 238 24.67 -18.90 44.66
C GLU A 238 23.96 -18.51 45.95
N THR A 239 24.71 -18.59 47.07
CA THR A 239 24.21 -18.14 48.38
C THR A 239 23.86 -16.64 48.37
N ALA A 240 24.73 -15.80 47.80
CA ALA A 240 24.48 -14.36 47.74
C ALA A 240 23.26 -13.99 46.89
N PHE A 241 23.05 -14.67 45.75
CA PHE A 241 21.85 -14.48 44.94
C PHE A 241 20.58 -14.96 45.65
N PHE A 242 20.68 -16.05 46.43
CA PHE A 242 19.54 -16.54 47.20
C PHE A 242 19.15 -15.56 48.33
N GLU A 243 20.09 -15.13 49.16
CA GLU A 243 19.85 -14.20 50.26
C GLU A 243 19.49 -12.79 49.80
N GLY A 244 20.11 -12.33 48.72
CA GLY A 244 19.84 -11.02 48.12
C GLY A 244 18.61 -10.97 47.24
N ASP A 245 17.76 -12.02 47.22
CA ASP A 245 16.59 -12.15 46.37
C ASP A 245 16.93 -11.85 44.89
N GLY A 246 17.99 -12.50 44.39
CA GLY A 246 18.48 -12.36 43.04
C GLY A 246 19.46 -11.21 42.80
N MET A 247 19.85 -10.46 43.81
CA MET A 247 20.87 -9.42 43.74
C MET A 247 22.16 -9.81 44.49
N LEU A 248 23.31 -9.48 43.89
CA LEU A 248 24.64 -9.69 44.46
C LEU A 248 25.51 -8.47 44.15
N GLN A 249 26.33 -8.05 45.08
CA GLN A 249 27.32 -7.01 44.88
C GLN A 249 28.71 -7.52 45.23
N LEU A 250 29.68 -7.30 44.33
CA LEU A 250 31.11 -7.51 44.64
C LEU A 250 31.73 -6.21 45.13
N LEU A 251 32.38 -6.26 46.30
CA LEU A 251 33.11 -5.13 46.87
C LEU A 251 34.63 -5.43 46.83
N LEU A 252 35.35 -4.63 46.04
CA LEU A 252 36.83 -4.72 45.99
C LEU A 252 37.49 -4.04 47.19
N LEU A 253 38.47 -4.70 47.76
CA LEU A 253 39.24 -4.15 48.88
C LEU A 253 40.69 -3.90 48.47
N PRO A 254 41.31 -2.78 48.86
CA PRO A 254 40.82 -1.71 49.72
C PRO A 254 40.11 -0.57 48.99
N SER A 255 39.96 -0.65 47.64
CA SER A 255 39.47 0.45 46.78
C SER A 255 38.00 0.83 47.01
N LYS A 256 37.22 -0.04 47.67
CA LYS A 256 35.77 0.11 47.92
C LYS A 256 34.94 0.29 46.62
N VAL A 257 35.48 -0.21 45.48
CA VAL A 257 34.73 -0.23 44.20
C VAL A 257 33.73 -1.38 44.24
N THR A 258 32.50 -1.10 43.87
CA THR A 258 31.42 -2.09 43.85
C THR A 258 31.00 -2.43 42.42
N TYR A 259 30.61 -3.70 42.21
CA TYR A 259 30.02 -4.20 40.96
C TYR A 259 28.72 -4.91 41.30
N ASP A 260 27.62 -4.46 40.72
CA ASP A 260 26.31 -5.02 40.98
C ASP A 260 25.94 -6.08 39.93
N PHE A 261 25.37 -7.19 40.41
CA PHE A 261 24.87 -8.29 39.58
C PHE A 261 23.45 -8.62 40.01
N SER A 262 22.61 -8.93 39.04
CA SER A 262 21.22 -9.30 39.30
C SER A 262 20.82 -10.48 38.42
N THR A 263 20.18 -11.48 38.97
CA THR A 263 19.47 -12.53 38.25
C THR A 263 18.10 -12.09 37.81
N ARG A 264 17.62 -10.92 38.28
CA ARG A 264 16.40 -10.30 37.88
C ARG A 264 16.63 -9.52 36.60
N PHE A 265 15.64 -9.47 35.75
CA PHE A 265 15.70 -8.70 34.52
C PHE A 265 15.26 -7.24 34.81
N GLU A 266 16.13 -6.53 35.55
CA GLU A 266 15.87 -5.17 36.08
C GLU A 266 17.13 -4.31 35.93
N ALA A 267 16.91 -3.02 35.59
CA ALA A 267 17.97 -2.02 35.59
C ALA A 267 17.38 -0.64 35.87
N ASP A 268 18.10 0.27 36.54
CA ASP A 268 17.70 1.64 36.84
C ASP A 268 16.36 1.78 37.58
N GLY A 269 15.97 0.76 38.35
CA GLY A 269 14.69 0.68 39.04
C GLY A 269 13.47 0.39 38.13
N ILE A 270 13.72 -0.11 36.91
CA ILE A 270 12.71 -0.55 35.96
C ILE A 270 12.81 -2.07 35.83
N LYS A 271 11.66 -2.71 35.97
CA LYS A 271 11.54 -4.16 35.70
C LYS A 271 11.20 -4.35 34.21
N PHE A 272 12.00 -5.14 33.52
CA PHE A 272 11.83 -5.41 32.08
C PHE A 272 11.18 -6.78 31.89
N GLU A 273 10.47 -6.90 30.78
CA GLU A 273 9.96 -8.17 30.28
C GLU A 273 11.00 -8.78 29.34
N GLU A 274 11.18 -10.11 29.44
CA GLU A 274 12.03 -10.82 28.47
C GLU A 274 11.44 -10.71 27.05
N PRO A 275 12.28 -10.46 26.03
CA PRO A 275 11.84 -10.42 24.67
C PRO A 275 11.12 -11.70 24.26
N ASN A 276 9.89 -11.61 23.84
CA ASN A 276 9.08 -12.70 23.36
C ASN A 276 8.33 -12.29 22.08
N ASP A 277 7.84 -13.27 21.34
CA ASP A 277 7.18 -13.06 20.06
C ASP A 277 5.97 -12.13 20.15
N ASN A 278 5.18 -12.22 21.21
CA ASN A 278 3.99 -11.40 21.41
C ASN A 278 4.28 -9.94 21.69
N MET A 279 5.44 -9.62 22.31
CA MET A 279 5.90 -8.26 22.59
C MET A 279 6.03 -7.44 21.31
N PHE A 280 6.39 -8.08 20.20
CA PHE A 280 6.57 -7.44 18.90
C PHE A 280 5.36 -7.57 17.97
N SER A 281 4.22 -8.07 18.45
CA SER A 281 2.99 -8.20 17.69
C SER A 281 2.04 -7.03 17.95
N PHE A 282 1.81 -6.18 16.94
CA PHE A 282 0.79 -5.13 17.05
C PHE A 282 -0.64 -5.67 16.91
N ASN A 283 -0.82 -6.96 16.60
CA ASN A 283 -2.11 -7.65 16.60
C ASN A 283 -2.41 -8.32 17.95
N SER A 284 -1.42 -8.41 18.84
CA SER A 284 -1.57 -8.94 20.20
C SER A 284 -1.72 -7.79 21.20
N PRO A 285 -2.65 -7.87 22.17
CA PRO A 285 -2.76 -6.89 23.24
C PRO A 285 -1.46 -6.75 24.08
N LEU A 286 -0.62 -7.79 24.11
CA LEU A 286 0.65 -7.76 24.83
C LEU A 286 1.69 -6.84 24.18
N GLY A 287 1.69 -6.73 22.84
CA GLY A 287 2.65 -5.91 22.11
C GLY A 287 2.06 -4.63 21.52
N ALA A 288 0.75 -4.55 21.32
CA ALA A 288 0.09 -3.40 20.73
C ALA A 288 0.18 -2.16 21.64
N CYS A 289 0.37 -0.99 21.04
CA CYS A 289 0.24 0.28 21.74
C CYS A 289 -1.15 0.40 22.37
N PRO A 290 -1.28 0.65 23.68
CA PRO A 290 -2.58 0.66 24.37
C PRO A 290 -3.51 1.79 23.88
N THR A 291 -2.97 2.90 23.42
CA THR A 291 -3.75 4.05 22.98
C THR A 291 -4.38 3.86 21.61
N CYS A 292 -3.67 3.23 20.67
CA CYS A 292 -4.17 3.02 19.31
C CYS A 292 -4.46 1.54 19.00
N GLU A 293 -4.32 0.65 19.96
CA GLU A 293 -4.58 -0.79 19.81
C GLU A 293 -3.91 -1.42 18.58
N GLY A 294 -2.70 -0.98 18.24
CA GLY A 294 -1.94 -1.44 17.09
C GLY A 294 -2.32 -0.83 15.74
N PHE A 295 -3.24 0.12 15.69
CA PHE A 295 -3.60 0.81 14.44
C PHE A 295 -2.58 1.88 14.01
N GLY A 296 -1.78 2.41 14.94
CA GLY A 296 -0.83 3.50 14.72
C GLY A 296 -1.47 4.88 14.56
N HIS A 297 -2.79 4.95 14.50
CA HIS A 297 -3.58 6.16 14.33
C HIS A 297 -4.77 6.16 15.28
N ILE A 298 -5.22 7.35 15.62
CA ILE A 298 -6.41 7.59 16.45
C ILE A 298 -7.32 8.62 15.77
N ILE A 299 -8.56 8.72 16.23
CA ILE A 299 -9.43 9.83 15.83
C ILE A 299 -9.12 11.00 16.76
N GLY A 300 -8.39 11.97 16.24
CA GLY A 300 -7.95 13.17 16.97
C GLY A 300 -8.26 14.47 16.22
N ILE A 301 -7.68 15.56 16.68
CA ILE A 301 -7.70 16.84 15.96
C ILE A 301 -6.66 16.78 14.84
N ASP A 302 -7.10 16.86 13.60
CA ASP A 302 -6.21 16.78 12.43
C ASP A 302 -5.57 18.15 12.16
N GLU A 303 -4.25 18.22 12.28
CA GLU A 303 -3.46 19.42 12.01
C GLU A 303 -3.79 20.02 10.64
N ARG A 304 -3.97 19.19 9.60
CA ARG A 304 -4.29 19.66 8.25
C ARG A 304 -5.66 20.31 8.13
N LEU A 305 -6.62 19.92 8.98
CA LEU A 305 -7.93 20.55 9.05
C LEU A 305 -7.88 21.86 9.83
N VAL A 306 -7.01 21.95 10.84
CA VAL A 306 -6.79 23.17 11.63
C VAL A 306 -5.99 24.20 10.84
N ILE A 307 -4.98 23.76 10.10
CA ILE A 307 -4.08 24.58 9.27
C ILE A 307 -4.13 24.05 7.82
N PRO A 308 -5.21 24.39 7.09
CA PRO A 308 -5.42 23.87 5.73
C PRO A 308 -4.49 24.51 4.70
N ASN A 309 -3.90 25.66 5.00
CA ASN A 309 -2.92 26.33 4.15
C ASN A 309 -1.71 26.74 4.98
N SER A 310 -0.66 25.92 4.91
CA SER A 310 0.59 26.13 5.64
C SER A 310 1.43 27.30 5.10
N SER A 311 1.11 27.83 3.90
CA SER A 311 1.79 29.01 3.35
C SER A 311 1.34 30.33 3.97
N LEU A 312 0.24 30.32 4.72
CA LEU A 312 -0.20 31.48 5.52
C LEU A 312 0.57 31.54 6.84
N SER A 313 0.79 32.76 7.31
CA SER A 313 1.29 33.00 8.66
C SER A 313 0.16 32.97 9.68
N VAL A 314 0.48 32.95 10.98
CA VAL A 314 -0.54 33.09 12.04
C VAL A 314 -1.30 34.40 11.89
N TYR A 315 -0.58 35.47 11.57
CA TYR A 315 -1.18 36.80 11.36
C TYR A 315 -2.15 36.82 10.17
N ASP A 316 -1.83 36.10 9.07
CA ASP A 316 -2.69 35.97 7.90
C ASP A 316 -3.83 34.97 8.10
N GLY A 317 -3.95 34.35 9.28
CA GLY A 317 -5.03 33.48 9.64
C GLY A 317 -4.82 32.02 9.21
N CYS A 318 -3.62 31.46 9.34
CA CYS A 318 -3.39 30.04 9.03
C CYS A 318 -4.22 29.07 9.89
N VAL A 319 -4.62 29.49 11.11
CA VAL A 319 -5.39 28.69 12.06
C VAL A 319 -6.89 28.81 11.77
N GLN A 320 -7.42 27.88 10.97
CA GLN A 320 -8.81 27.91 10.49
C GLN A 320 -9.86 27.88 11.61
N CYS A 321 -9.61 27.24 12.75
CA CYS A 321 -10.56 27.14 13.84
C CYS A 321 -10.75 28.48 14.60
N TRP A 322 -9.85 29.44 14.42
CA TRP A 322 -9.95 30.79 14.99
C TRP A 322 -10.68 31.77 14.07
N HIS A 323 -11.16 31.36 12.90
CA HIS A 323 -11.92 32.19 11.99
C HIS A 323 -13.38 32.35 12.43
N GLY A 324 -14.00 33.50 12.04
CA GLY A 324 -15.37 33.86 12.35
C GLY A 324 -15.47 34.84 13.54
N GLU A 325 -16.51 35.65 13.58
CA GLU A 325 -16.67 36.79 14.51
C GLU A 325 -16.41 36.43 15.99
N LYS A 326 -16.91 35.25 16.42
CA LYS A 326 -16.77 34.80 17.82
C LYS A 326 -15.42 34.19 18.15
N MET A 327 -14.75 33.55 17.18
CA MET A 327 -13.52 32.82 17.41
C MET A 327 -12.28 33.66 17.09
N LYS A 328 -12.43 34.76 16.39
CA LYS A 328 -11.34 35.71 16.09
C LYS A 328 -10.64 36.24 17.32
N VAL A 329 -11.33 36.30 18.45
CA VAL A 329 -10.75 36.71 19.75
C VAL A 329 -9.52 35.84 20.10
N TRP A 330 -9.51 34.54 19.77
CA TRP A 330 -8.38 33.64 19.98
C TRP A 330 -7.17 34.06 19.15
N HIS A 331 -7.40 34.37 17.88
CA HIS A 331 -6.38 34.86 16.97
C HIS A 331 -5.74 36.15 17.44
N ASP A 332 -6.58 37.14 17.74
CA ASP A 332 -6.13 38.49 18.15
C ASP A 332 -5.37 38.43 19.47
N GLU A 333 -5.86 37.62 20.41
CA GLU A 333 -5.21 37.46 21.72
C GLU A 333 -3.90 36.67 21.61
N PHE A 334 -3.82 35.61 20.74
CA PHE A 334 -2.56 34.93 20.49
C PHE A 334 -1.53 35.88 19.90
N CYS A 335 -1.88 36.66 18.87
CA CYS A 335 -0.98 37.62 18.25
C CYS A 335 -0.48 38.66 19.25
N ARG A 336 -1.35 39.11 20.20
CA ARG A 336 -0.97 40.06 21.27
C ARG A 336 0.02 39.43 22.26
N ARG A 337 -0.19 38.17 22.67
CA ARG A 337 0.69 37.49 23.64
C ARG A 337 2.01 37.05 22.99
N ALA A 338 1.99 36.62 21.73
CA ALA A 338 3.12 36.20 20.96
C ALA A 338 4.28 37.23 20.93
N ALA A 339 3.95 38.53 21.00
CA ALA A 339 4.94 39.59 21.02
C ALA A 339 5.87 39.54 22.23
N LYS A 340 5.40 39.02 23.39
CA LYS A 340 6.20 38.89 24.62
C LYS A 340 7.26 37.77 24.50
N ASP A 341 6.97 36.75 23.75
CA ASP A 341 7.82 35.56 23.57
C ASP A 341 8.62 35.59 22.27
N ASN A 342 8.59 36.71 21.54
CA ASN A 342 9.22 36.88 20.23
C ASN A 342 8.79 35.81 19.23
N PHE A 343 7.56 35.31 19.34
CA PHE A 343 7.04 34.35 18.39
C PHE A 343 6.83 34.97 17.00
N PRO A 344 7.30 34.35 15.89
CA PRO A 344 7.29 34.98 14.56
C PRO A 344 5.91 34.85 13.87
N ILE A 345 4.94 35.69 14.29
CA ILE A 345 3.55 35.65 13.79
C ILE A 345 3.40 35.90 12.29
N PHE A 346 4.37 36.53 11.61
CA PHE A 346 4.37 36.80 10.17
C PHE A 346 5.04 35.72 9.34
N LYS A 347 5.67 34.74 9.98
CA LYS A 347 6.34 33.66 9.31
C LYS A 347 5.34 32.60 8.85
N PRO A 348 5.39 32.12 7.58
CA PRO A 348 4.52 31.05 7.11
C PRO A 348 4.62 29.81 8.00
N TYR A 349 3.50 29.12 8.23
CA TYR A 349 3.46 27.98 9.15
C TYR A 349 4.46 26.86 8.76
N PHE A 350 4.66 26.57 7.47
CA PHE A 350 5.61 25.54 7.02
C PHE A 350 7.07 25.90 7.36
N GLU A 351 7.41 27.19 7.53
CA GLU A 351 8.76 27.64 7.88
C GLU A 351 8.99 27.69 9.39
N LEU A 352 7.94 27.55 10.20
CA LEU A 352 8.06 27.49 11.65
C LEU A 352 8.88 26.27 12.08
N SER A 353 9.80 26.48 13.00
CA SER A 353 10.54 25.39 13.64
C SER A 353 9.61 24.49 14.45
N GLN A 354 10.05 23.28 14.77
CA GLN A 354 9.28 22.36 15.60
C GLN A 354 8.97 22.93 16.99
N THR A 355 9.85 23.77 17.52
CA THR A 355 9.63 24.47 18.80
C THR A 355 8.54 25.52 18.66
N GLU A 356 8.58 26.35 17.61
CA GLU A 356 7.56 27.35 17.32
C GLU A 356 6.19 26.72 17.06
N LYS A 357 6.15 25.60 16.31
CA LYS A 357 4.91 24.83 16.13
C LYS A 357 4.36 24.32 17.45
N LYS A 358 5.20 23.76 18.32
CA LYS A 358 4.77 23.35 19.67
C LYS A 358 4.21 24.49 20.51
N GLN A 359 4.79 25.67 20.41
CA GLN A 359 4.28 26.87 21.12
C GLN A 359 2.88 27.23 20.62
N LEU A 360 2.63 27.23 19.33
CA LEU A 360 1.30 27.51 18.77
C LEU A 360 0.26 26.44 19.18
N TRP A 361 0.66 25.19 19.29
CA TRP A 361 -0.23 24.09 19.66
C TRP A 361 -0.46 23.98 21.16
N HIS A 362 0.57 24.10 22.01
CA HIS A 362 0.53 23.75 23.43
C HIS A 362 0.66 24.96 24.37
N GLY A 363 0.91 26.15 23.84
CA GLY A 363 1.06 27.43 24.60
C GLY A 363 2.45 28.02 24.53
N LEU A 364 2.50 29.31 24.67
CA LEU A 364 3.71 30.13 24.66
C LEU A 364 4.58 29.88 25.90
N PRO A 365 5.90 30.13 25.88
CA PRO A 365 6.79 29.96 27.02
C PRO A 365 6.38 30.83 28.24
N SER A 366 5.90 32.05 28.01
CA SER A 366 5.36 32.90 29.06
C SER A 366 4.12 32.37 29.79
N GLU A 367 3.50 31.34 29.23
CA GLU A 367 2.31 30.66 29.78
C GLU A 367 2.64 29.24 30.31
N ALA A 368 3.94 28.90 30.49
CA ALA A 368 4.36 27.52 30.85
C ALA A 368 3.69 27.04 32.14
N ASP A 369 3.63 27.91 33.18
CA ASP A 369 3.08 27.57 34.47
C ASP A 369 1.55 27.74 34.57
N SER A 370 0.90 28.24 33.51
CA SER A 370 -0.55 28.41 33.47
C SER A 370 -1.25 27.09 33.16
N PRO A 371 -2.41 26.79 33.76
CA PRO A 371 -3.22 25.65 33.39
C PRO A 371 -3.70 25.76 31.93
N LEU A 372 -3.95 24.62 31.27
CA LEU A 372 -4.32 24.58 29.84
C LEU A 372 -5.50 25.51 29.48
N PRO A 373 -6.60 25.64 30.29
CA PRO A 373 -7.71 26.53 29.95
C PRO A 373 -7.34 28.03 29.89
N ASP A 374 -6.28 28.45 30.57
CA ASP A 374 -5.86 29.87 30.63
C ASP A 374 -4.83 30.24 29.56
N LYS A 375 -4.30 29.23 28.84
CA LYS A 375 -3.40 29.44 27.72
C LYS A 375 -4.17 29.83 26.47
N ILE A 376 -3.54 30.64 25.63
CA ILE A 376 -4.10 30.95 24.31
C ILE A 376 -3.32 30.16 23.27
N CYS A 377 -3.80 28.95 22.98
CA CYS A 377 -3.21 28.03 22.03
C CYS A 377 -4.29 27.14 21.37
N ILE A 378 -3.90 26.34 20.38
CA ILE A 378 -4.83 25.46 19.67
C ILE A 378 -5.44 24.43 20.62
N ASP A 379 -4.65 23.81 21.49
CA ASP A 379 -5.14 22.80 22.43
C ASP A 379 -6.17 23.37 23.42
N SER A 380 -5.93 24.55 23.95
CA SER A 380 -6.88 25.25 24.85
C SER A 380 -8.19 25.58 24.13
N PHE A 381 -8.10 26.00 22.89
CA PHE A 381 -9.28 26.20 22.05
C PHE A 381 -10.11 24.90 21.92
N PHE A 382 -9.49 23.78 21.58
CA PHE A 382 -10.21 22.52 21.47
C PHE A 382 -10.66 21.96 22.83
N GLN A 383 -9.96 22.29 23.92
CA GLN A 383 -10.42 21.97 25.27
C GLN A 383 -11.72 22.73 25.57
N MET A 384 -11.75 24.04 25.33
CA MET A 384 -12.98 24.85 25.46
C MET A 384 -14.13 24.30 24.61
N VAL A 385 -13.84 23.85 23.37
CA VAL A 385 -14.84 23.24 22.49
C VAL A 385 -15.35 21.92 23.09
N LYS A 386 -14.47 21.08 23.65
CA LYS A 386 -14.83 19.82 24.31
C LYS A 386 -15.68 20.07 25.56
N ASP A 387 -15.36 21.03 26.39
CA ASP A 387 -16.11 21.37 27.61
C ASP A 387 -17.53 21.87 27.30
N ASN A 388 -17.73 22.44 26.12
CA ASN A 388 -19.01 22.95 25.64
C ASN A 388 -19.76 21.99 24.70
N GLN A 389 -19.38 20.70 24.60
CA GLN A 389 -20.02 19.71 23.68
C GLN A 389 -21.50 19.46 23.96
N TYR A 390 -22.04 19.84 25.10
CA TYR A 390 -23.47 19.79 25.39
C TYR A 390 -24.29 20.66 24.42
N LYS A 391 -23.68 21.70 23.80
CA LYS A 391 -24.27 22.53 22.74
C LYS A 391 -24.01 21.95 21.37
N ILE A 392 -25.04 21.78 20.53
CA ILE A 392 -24.95 21.21 19.20
C ILE A 392 -23.87 21.87 18.33
N GLN A 393 -23.79 23.20 18.39
CA GLN A 393 -22.83 23.98 17.58
C GLN A 393 -21.36 23.58 17.85
N TYR A 394 -20.98 23.31 19.12
CA TYR A 394 -19.62 22.89 19.45
C TYR A 394 -19.33 21.41 19.03
N ARG A 395 -20.35 20.55 19.07
CA ARG A 395 -20.21 19.20 18.53
C ARG A 395 -19.95 19.21 17.03
N VAL A 396 -20.71 20.03 16.28
CA VAL A 396 -20.50 20.23 14.84
C VAL A 396 -19.14 20.85 14.57
N LEU A 397 -18.73 21.84 15.37
CA LEU A 397 -17.42 22.47 15.24
C LEU A 397 -16.31 21.45 15.45
N LEU A 398 -16.38 20.66 16.53
CA LEU A 398 -15.37 19.62 16.81
C LEU A 398 -15.31 18.55 15.71
N SER A 399 -16.45 18.12 15.16
CA SER A 399 -16.50 17.12 14.12
C SER A 399 -15.82 17.56 12.81
N ARG A 400 -15.78 18.86 12.53
CA ARG A 400 -15.10 19.43 11.35
C ARG A 400 -13.58 19.30 11.39
N TYR A 401 -13.00 19.26 12.62
CA TYR A 401 -11.56 19.21 12.83
C TYR A 401 -11.07 17.83 13.28
N ARG A 402 -12.00 16.86 13.48
CA ARG A 402 -11.65 15.48 13.76
C ARG A 402 -11.27 14.74 12.49
N GLY A 403 -10.13 14.12 12.54
CA GLY A 403 -9.60 13.27 11.47
C GLY A 403 -8.80 12.12 12.02
N ARG A 404 -8.25 11.34 11.12
CA ARG A 404 -7.33 10.26 11.46
C ARG A 404 -5.94 10.86 11.66
N THR A 405 -5.48 10.88 12.91
CA THR A 405 -4.19 11.44 13.31
C THR A 405 -3.23 10.35 13.75
N ILE A 406 -1.94 10.63 13.67
CA ILE A 406 -0.91 9.73 14.18
C ILE A 406 -1.08 9.60 15.70
N CYS A 407 -0.97 8.38 16.22
CA CYS A 407 -1.06 8.13 17.66
C CYS A 407 0.05 8.91 18.41
N PRO A 408 -0.28 9.71 19.44
CA PRO A 408 0.70 10.51 20.16
C PRO A 408 1.69 9.68 21.00
N ASP A 409 1.34 8.44 21.38
CA ASP A 409 2.17 7.60 22.21
C ASP A 409 3.17 6.76 21.42
N CYS A 410 2.72 6.13 20.34
CA CYS A 410 3.59 5.28 19.53
C CYS A 410 4.10 5.97 18.25
N TYR A 411 3.64 7.18 17.93
CA TYR A 411 4.05 7.93 16.72
C TYR A 411 3.91 7.13 15.42
N GLY A 412 2.83 6.34 15.31
CA GLY A 412 2.58 5.48 14.14
C GLY A 412 3.28 4.11 14.19
N ARG A 413 4.13 3.85 15.18
CA ARG A 413 4.93 2.62 15.31
C ARG A 413 4.13 1.39 15.76
N ARG A 414 2.89 1.57 16.24
CA ARG A 414 1.90 0.55 16.59
C ARG A 414 2.19 -0.30 17.82
N LEU A 415 3.45 -0.40 18.23
CA LEU A 415 3.90 -1.20 19.37
C LEU A 415 3.98 -0.38 20.67
N LYS A 416 4.01 -1.07 21.80
CA LYS A 416 4.33 -0.50 23.11
C LYS A 416 5.75 0.05 23.13
N LYS A 417 6.03 0.98 24.06
CA LYS A 417 7.35 1.60 24.23
C LYS A 417 8.41 0.55 24.58
N GLU A 418 8.06 -0.44 25.36
CA GLU A 418 8.95 -1.52 25.83
C GLU A 418 9.56 -2.29 24.64
N ALA A 419 8.81 -2.51 23.58
CA ALA A 419 9.32 -3.15 22.37
C ALA A 419 10.44 -2.33 21.68
N THR A 420 10.50 -1.01 21.91
CA THR A 420 11.57 -0.15 21.35
C THR A 420 12.88 -0.22 22.13
N TRP A 421 12.85 -0.76 23.34
CA TRP A 421 14.04 -0.94 24.15
C TRP A 421 14.86 -2.17 23.73
N VAL A 422 14.23 -3.10 23.02
CA VAL A 422 14.89 -4.28 22.48
C VAL A 422 15.50 -3.93 21.12
N LYS A 423 16.80 -4.16 20.99
CA LYS A 423 17.58 -3.79 19.81
C LYS A 423 18.44 -4.95 19.30
N ILE A 424 18.64 -4.99 17.99
CA ILE A 424 19.64 -5.79 17.31
C ILE A 424 20.55 -4.84 16.55
N ASN A 425 21.84 -4.93 16.75
CA ASN A 425 22.82 -4.03 16.13
C ASN A 425 22.43 -2.53 16.24
N GLY A 426 21.93 -2.13 17.44
CA GLY A 426 21.54 -0.76 17.78
C GLY A 426 20.18 -0.27 17.22
N LYS A 427 19.42 -1.10 16.51
CA LYS A 427 18.12 -0.75 15.93
C LYS A 427 16.99 -1.55 16.58
N ALA A 428 15.90 -0.89 16.92
CA ALA A 428 14.66 -1.52 17.33
C ALA A 428 13.88 -2.03 16.11
N ILE A 429 12.96 -2.98 16.29
CA ILE A 429 12.10 -3.48 15.20
C ILE A 429 11.30 -2.35 14.55
N THR A 430 10.86 -1.38 15.34
CA THR A 430 10.13 -0.19 14.87
C THR A 430 10.97 0.69 13.94
N ASP A 431 12.28 0.75 14.17
CA ASP A 431 13.17 1.53 13.31
C ASP A 431 13.36 0.83 11.95
N LEU A 432 13.47 -0.51 11.97
CA LEU A 432 13.62 -1.30 10.74
C LEU A 432 12.39 -1.23 9.84
N VAL A 433 11.18 -1.30 10.40
CA VAL A 433 9.96 -1.29 9.59
C VAL A 433 9.63 0.08 9.00
N GLU A 434 10.22 1.15 9.54
CA GLU A 434 10.10 2.51 8.99
C GLU A 434 11.15 2.83 7.91
N MET A 435 12.21 2.01 7.80
CA MET A 435 13.21 2.19 6.76
C MET A 435 12.66 1.83 5.37
N PRO A 436 13.06 2.54 4.31
CA PRO A 436 12.91 2.06 2.94
C PRO A 436 13.55 0.68 2.78
N ILE A 437 12.89 -0.21 2.02
CA ILE A 437 13.33 -1.61 1.85
C ILE A 437 14.76 -1.69 1.31
N ILE A 438 15.16 -0.74 0.47
CA ILE A 438 16.53 -0.70 -0.05
C ILE A 438 17.56 -0.47 1.07
N ASN A 439 17.27 0.44 2.01
CA ASN A 439 18.14 0.71 3.15
C ASN A 439 18.09 -0.44 4.17
N LEU A 440 16.92 -1.09 4.29
CA LEU A 440 16.76 -2.29 5.13
C LEU A 440 17.63 -3.43 4.60
N LYS A 441 17.71 -3.61 3.27
CA LYS A 441 18.63 -4.58 2.64
C LYS A 441 20.08 -4.28 3.02
N GLU A 442 20.53 -3.04 2.84
CA GLU A 442 21.88 -2.63 3.21
C GLU A 442 22.19 -2.86 4.68
N TRP A 443 21.21 -2.66 5.56
CA TRP A 443 21.37 -2.91 6.99
C TRP A 443 21.56 -4.40 7.28
N PHE A 444 20.77 -5.30 6.65
CA PHE A 444 20.94 -6.76 6.81
C PHE A 444 22.23 -7.27 6.19
N ASP A 445 22.67 -6.72 5.06
CA ASP A 445 23.94 -7.09 4.43
C ASP A 445 25.16 -6.72 5.32
N ASN A 446 25.02 -5.71 6.19
CA ASN A 446 26.08 -5.22 7.08
C ASN A 446 25.87 -5.56 8.57
N ILE A 447 24.90 -6.42 8.90
CA ILE A 447 24.59 -6.78 10.29
C ILE A 447 25.78 -7.52 10.95
N ARG A 448 26.14 -7.08 12.17
CA ARG A 448 27.20 -7.70 12.95
C ARG A 448 26.58 -8.53 14.07
N LEU A 449 26.76 -9.83 13.99
CA LEU A 449 26.27 -10.80 14.95
C LEU A 449 27.43 -11.66 15.47
N THR A 450 27.34 -12.11 16.69
CA THR A 450 28.23 -13.15 17.27
C THR A 450 27.96 -14.48 16.55
N GLU A 451 28.89 -15.42 16.64
CA GLU A 451 28.72 -16.76 16.02
C GLU A 451 27.49 -17.48 16.56
N GLN A 452 27.24 -17.37 17.86
CA GLN A 452 26.04 -17.95 18.49
C GLN A 452 24.75 -17.33 17.96
N GLU A 453 24.69 -16.00 17.83
CA GLU A 453 23.54 -15.30 17.27
C GLU A 453 23.32 -15.68 15.80
N LYS A 454 24.40 -15.88 15.02
CA LYS A 454 24.31 -16.33 13.63
C LYS A 454 23.72 -17.73 13.52
N ASP A 455 24.13 -18.66 14.37
CA ASP A 455 23.60 -20.02 14.35
C ASP A 455 22.11 -20.04 14.72
N ILE A 456 21.71 -19.29 15.77
CA ILE A 456 20.31 -19.19 16.20
C ILE A 456 19.43 -18.56 15.11
N SER A 457 19.92 -17.53 14.42
CA SER A 457 19.15 -16.74 13.49
C SER A 457 19.28 -17.14 12.02
N ARG A 458 20.16 -18.09 11.70
CA ARG A 458 20.55 -18.46 10.34
C ARG A 458 19.39 -18.63 9.37
N ARG A 459 18.38 -19.40 9.74
CA ARG A 459 17.20 -19.64 8.92
C ARG A 459 16.33 -18.39 8.78
N LEU A 460 16.15 -17.65 9.88
CA LEU A 460 15.35 -16.42 9.87
C LEU A 460 15.97 -15.36 8.98
N LEU A 461 17.29 -15.16 9.08
CA LEU A 461 18.02 -14.22 8.24
C LEU A 461 17.93 -14.58 6.77
N LEU A 462 18.06 -15.86 6.41
CA LEU A 462 17.92 -16.31 5.03
C LEU A 462 16.53 -15.95 4.46
N GLU A 463 15.47 -16.24 5.22
CA GLU A 463 14.09 -15.95 4.79
C GLU A 463 13.82 -14.44 4.67
N ILE A 464 14.35 -13.64 5.61
CA ILE A 464 14.20 -12.18 5.57
C ILE A 464 14.96 -11.60 4.38
N THR A 465 16.23 -11.97 4.20
CA THR A 465 17.07 -11.39 3.14
C THR A 465 16.58 -11.76 1.74
N ASN A 466 16.12 -12.99 1.53
CA ASN A 466 15.54 -13.42 0.27
C ASN A 466 14.29 -12.60 -0.09
N ARG A 467 13.35 -12.44 0.87
CA ARG A 467 12.14 -11.65 0.64
C ARG A 467 12.42 -10.18 0.39
N ILE A 468 13.37 -9.60 1.13
CA ILE A 468 13.82 -8.21 0.91
C ILE A 468 14.43 -8.07 -0.47
N GLN A 469 15.27 -9.02 -0.89
CA GLN A 469 15.90 -9.03 -2.21
C GLN A 469 14.85 -9.04 -3.33
N PHE A 470 13.87 -9.94 -3.25
CA PHE A 470 12.78 -9.98 -4.24
C PHE A 470 11.98 -8.67 -4.30
N LEU A 471 11.70 -8.03 -3.16
CA LEU A 471 11.02 -6.73 -3.14
C LEU A 471 11.82 -5.63 -3.85
N VAL A 472 13.15 -5.64 -3.71
CA VAL A 472 14.03 -4.72 -4.44
C VAL A 472 14.04 -5.01 -5.93
N GLU A 473 14.09 -6.29 -6.31
CA GLU A 473 14.10 -6.74 -7.71
C GLU A 473 12.82 -6.39 -8.46
N VAL A 474 11.65 -6.49 -7.81
CA VAL A 474 10.38 -6.06 -8.42
C VAL A 474 10.17 -4.54 -8.38
N GLY A 475 11.19 -3.74 -7.99
CA GLY A 475 11.14 -2.28 -7.99
C GLY A 475 10.37 -1.66 -6.82
N LEU A 476 10.20 -2.37 -5.69
CA LEU A 476 9.50 -1.89 -4.49
C LEU A 476 10.45 -1.41 -3.38
N GLY A 477 11.74 -1.21 -3.69
CA GLY A 477 12.76 -0.81 -2.72
C GLY A 477 12.50 0.53 -2.00
N TYR A 478 11.65 1.39 -2.55
CA TYR A 478 11.26 2.66 -1.95
C TYR A 478 10.16 2.54 -0.88
N LEU A 479 9.44 1.42 -0.80
CA LEU A 479 8.41 1.20 0.21
C LEU A 479 9.04 0.95 1.58
N THR A 480 8.22 1.13 2.63
CA THR A 480 8.55 0.74 3.99
C THR A 480 7.69 -0.44 4.44
N LEU A 481 8.19 -1.28 5.32
CA LEU A 481 7.42 -2.43 5.83
C LEU A 481 6.18 -1.99 6.64
N ASN A 482 6.20 -0.80 7.24
CA ASN A 482 5.08 -0.26 8.01
C ASN A 482 3.98 0.37 7.14
N ARG A 483 4.19 0.51 5.82
CA ARG A 483 3.17 1.09 4.92
C ARG A 483 1.93 0.22 4.89
N GLN A 484 0.77 0.83 5.05
CA GLN A 484 -0.51 0.13 5.06
C GLN A 484 -0.88 -0.41 3.68
N SER A 485 -1.33 -1.67 3.61
CA SER A 485 -1.68 -2.34 2.36
C SER A 485 -2.81 -1.64 1.59
N ASN A 486 -3.75 -1.00 2.29
CA ASN A 486 -4.84 -0.25 1.66
C ASN A 486 -4.41 1.09 1.02
N THR A 487 -3.16 1.52 1.20
CA THR A 487 -2.58 2.72 0.58
C THR A 487 -1.75 2.41 -0.66
N LEU A 488 -1.61 1.13 -0.99
CA LEU A 488 -0.86 0.66 -2.14
C LEU A 488 -1.67 0.82 -3.43
N SER A 489 -0.98 1.08 -4.52
CA SER A 489 -1.57 0.97 -5.85
C SER A 489 -1.84 -0.50 -6.22
N GLY A 490 -2.68 -0.75 -7.23
CA GLY A 490 -2.94 -2.11 -7.72
C GLY A 490 -1.67 -2.84 -8.13
N GLY A 491 -0.79 -2.17 -8.89
CA GLY A 491 0.49 -2.73 -9.31
C GLY A 491 1.48 -2.98 -8.15
N GLU A 492 1.55 -2.09 -7.14
CA GLU A 492 2.35 -2.33 -5.93
C GLU A 492 1.86 -3.58 -5.18
N SER A 493 0.55 -3.71 -5.00
CA SER A 493 -0.07 -4.87 -4.33
C SER A 493 0.21 -6.17 -5.09
N GLN A 494 0.08 -6.15 -6.40
CA GLN A 494 0.35 -7.32 -7.26
C GLN A 494 1.82 -7.76 -7.16
N ARG A 495 2.77 -6.83 -7.20
CA ARG A 495 4.19 -7.15 -7.06
C ARG A 495 4.55 -7.69 -5.67
N ILE A 496 3.88 -7.21 -4.61
CA ILE A 496 4.02 -7.80 -3.27
C ILE A 496 3.54 -9.26 -3.28
N ASN A 497 2.40 -9.55 -3.91
CA ASN A 497 1.90 -10.92 -4.02
C ASN A 497 2.84 -11.80 -4.86
N LEU A 498 3.44 -11.25 -5.93
CA LEU A 498 4.45 -11.95 -6.73
C LEU A 498 5.67 -12.33 -5.87
N THR A 499 6.21 -11.41 -5.07
CA THR A 499 7.35 -11.71 -4.19
C THR A 499 7.03 -12.78 -3.15
N THR A 500 5.83 -12.78 -2.60
CA THR A 500 5.37 -13.81 -1.66
C THR A 500 5.30 -15.18 -2.34
N SER A 501 4.82 -15.22 -3.57
CA SER A 501 4.74 -16.46 -4.38
C SER A 501 6.12 -17.00 -4.74
N LEU A 502 7.07 -16.14 -5.09
CA LEU A 502 8.48 -16.53 -5.35
C LEU A 502 9.15 -17.10 -4.10
N SER A 503 8.89 -16.50 -2.94
CA SER A 503 9.43 -16.96 -1.67
C SER A 503 8.94 -18.35 -1.26
N SER A 504 7.79 -18.81 -1.79
CA SER A 504 7.21 -20.12 -1.45
C SER A 504 7.94 -21.31 -2.10
N SER A 505 8.90 -21.08 -3.01
CA SER A 505 9.72 -22.09 -3.67
C SER A 505 8.92 -23.26 -4.28
N LEU A 506 7.70 -23.00 -4.75
CA LEU A 506 6.87 -24.02 -5.41
C LEU A 506 7.43 -24.31 -6.80
N VAL A 507 7.59 -25.59 -7.10
CA VAL A 507 8.13 -26.10 -8.37
C VAL A 507 7.04 -26.87 -9.12
N GLY A 508 7.05 -26.79 -10.45
CA GLY A 508 6.10 -27.52 -11.31
C GLY A 508 4.67 -26.96 -11.26
N SER A 509 4.52 -25.72 -10.84
CA SER A 509 3.23 -25.01 -10.76
C SER A 509 2.97 -24.15 -11.98
N LEU A 510 1.71 -23.76 -12.18
CA LEU A 510 1.29 -22.79 -13.19
C LEU A 510 1.02 -21.45 -12.52
N TYR A 511 1.82 -20.45 -12.85
CA TYR A 511 1.60 -19.06 -12.43
C TYR A 511 0.89 -18.31 -13.54
N ILE A 512 -0.20 -17.61 -13.18
CA ILE A 512 -0.98 -16.77 -14.10
C ILE A 512 -0.99 -15.36 -13.54
N LEU A 513 -0.43 -14.41 -14.28
CA LEU A 513 -0.32 -13.01 -13.88
C LEU A 513 -1.16 -12.14 -14.82
N ASP A 514 -1.84 -11.14 -14.25
CA ASP A 514 -2.65 -10.17 -14.99
C ASP A 514 -1.93 -8.83 -15.05
N GLU A 515 -1.40 -8.49 -16.22
CA GLU A 515 -0.77 -7.20 -16.52
C GLU A 515 0.22 -6.72 -15.44
N PRO A 516 1.27 -7.49 -15.09
CA PRO A 516 2.17 -7.14 -14.00
C PRO A 516 3.05 -5.91 -14.26
N SER A 517 3.12 -5.41 -15.49
CA SER A 517 3.85 -4.19 -15.87
C SER A 517 3.12 -2.88 -15.54
N ILE A 518 1.88 -2.93 -15.06
CA ILE A 518 1.08 -1.73 -14.80
C ILE A 518 1.79 -0.75 -13.87
N GLY A 519 1.84 0.52 -14.31
CA GLY A 519 2.44 1.61 -13.55
C GLY A 519 3.97 1.48 -13.39
N LEU A 520 4.61 0.60 -14.19
CA LEU A 520 6.05 0.47 -14.24
C LEU A 520 6.66 1.42 -15.27
N HIS A 521 7.79 1.98 -14.90
CA HIS A 521 8.70 2.58 -15.85
C HIS A 521 9.52 1.48 -16.56
N SER A 522 9.96 1.69 -17.82
CA SER A 522 10.73 0.68 -18.59
C SER A 522 11.93 0.09 -17.83
N ARG A 523 12.61 0.89 -17.00
CA ARG A 523 13.66 0.39 -16.10
C ARG A 523 13.16 -0.71 -15.15
N ASP A 524 11.97 -0.55 -14.60
CA ASP A 524 11.41 -1.48 -13.63
C ASP A 524 10.77 -2.68 -14.36
N THR A 525 10.35 -2.51 -15.63
CA THR A 525 9.90 -3.59 -16.51
C THR A 525 11.04 -4.58 -16.81
N GLU A 526 12.25 -4.11 -17.08
CA GLU A 526 13.44 -4.98 -17.26
C GLU A 526 13.69 -5.88 -16.04
N ARG A 527 13.54 -5.32 -14.83
CA ARG A 527 13.67 -6.07 -13.57
C ARG A 527 12.57 -7.12 -13.41
N LEU A 528 11.33 -6.75 -13.74
CA LEU A 528 10.20 -7.67 -13.70
C LEU A 528 10.41 -8.87 -14.65
N ILE A 529 10.90 -8.62 -15.86
CA ILE A 529 11.23 -9.68 -16.84
C ILE A 529 12.22 -10.68 -16.22
N HIS A 530 13.27 -10.18 -15.58
CA HIS A 530 14.26 -11.04 -14.91
C HIS A 530 13.60 -11.94 -13.84
N VAL A 531 12.73 -11.38 -13.02
CA VAL A 531 11.99 -12.12 -12.00
C VAL A 531 11.07 -13.19 -12.59
N LEU A 532 10.40 -12.91 -13.72
CA LEU A 532 9.55 -13.89 -14.42
C LEU A 532 10.39 -15.02 -15.04
N GLU A 533 11.58 -14.70 -15.55
CA GLU A 533 12.54 -15.68 -16.05
C GLU A 533 13.08 -16.59 -14.94
N GLU A 534 13.39 -16.03 -13.77
CA GLU A 534 13.79 -16.82 -12.59
C GLU A 534 12.67 -17.76 -12.15
N LEU A 535 11.43 -17.29 -12.12
CA LEU A 535 10.27 -18.11 -11.78
C LEU A 535 10.11 -19.30 -12.75
N LYS A 536 10.36 -19.08 -14.05
CA LYS A 536 10.42 -20.14 -15.06
C LYS A 536 11.60 -21.09 -14.83
N ALA A 537 12.79 -20.55 -14.54
CA ALA A 537 14.02 -21.32 -14.39
C ALA A 537 13.96 -22.37 -13.25
N ILE A 538 13.14 -22.11 -12.22
CA ILE A 538 12.85 -23.05 -11.13
C ILE A 538 12.01 -24.26 -11.61
N GLY A 539 11.48 -24.25 -12.85
CA GLY A 539 10.68 -25.34 -13.41
C GLY A 539 9.17 -25.08 -13.37
N ASN A 540 8.75 -23.83 -13.32
CA ASN A 540 7.34 -23.43 -13.37
C ASN A 540 6.91 -23.05 -14.79
N THR A 541 5.61 -23.14 -15.04
CA THR A 541 4.97 -22.56 -16.24
C THR A 541 4.46 -21.18 -15.86
N VAL A 542 4.89 -20.15 -16.57
CA VAL A 542 4.52 -18.76 -16.29
C VAL A 542 3.68 -18.23 -17.45
N ILE A 543 2.41 -17.96 -17.20
CA ILE A 543 1.49 -17.34 -18.16
C ILE A 543 1.24 -15.91 -17.73
N VAL A 544 1.45 -14.97 -18.62
CA VAL A 544 1.22 -13.54 -18.35
C VAL A 544 0.28 -12.97 -19.40
N VAL A 545 -0.80 -12.36 -18.94
CA VAL A 545 -1.66 -11.53 -19.81
C VAL A 545 -1.00 -10.18 -19.90
N GLU A 546 -0.53 -9.77 -21.07
CA GLU A 546 0.28 -8.55 -21.19
C GLU A 546 0.12 -7.84 -22.55
N HIS A 547 0.47 -6.55 -22.55
CA HIS A 547 0.43 -5.64 -23.68
C HIS A 547 1.75 -4.90 -23.89
N ASP A 548 2.67 -4.97 -22.95
CA ASP A 548 3.97 -4.31 -23.04
C ASP A 548 4.87 -5.01 -24.06
N GLU A 549 5.47 -4.23 -24.98
CA GLU A 549 6.31 -4.75 -26.06
C GLU A 549 7.56 -5.46 -25.54
N GLU A 550 8.20 -4.93 -24.50
CA GLU A 550 9.44 -5.49 -23.95
C GLU A 550 9.18 -6.86 -23.33
N ILE A 551 8.06 -7.01 -22.62
CA ILE A 551 7.64 -8.28 -22.01
C ILE A 551 7.23 -9.29 -23.09
N ILE A 552 6.47 -8.87 -24.11
CA ILE A 552 6.08 -9.76 -25.21
C ILE A 552 7.31 -10.31 -25.94
N ARG A 553 8.31 -9.46 -26.18
CA ARG A 553 9.54 -9.85 -26.88
C ARG A 553 10.45 -10.76 -26.05
N SER A 554 10.39 -10.68 -24.73
CA SER A 554 11.20 -11.52 -23.82
C SER A 554 10.63 -12.92 -23.60
N ALA A 555 9.37 -13.16 -23.97
CA ALA A 555 8.70 -14.44 -23.75
C ALA A 555 9.18 -15.53 -24.69
N ASP A 556 9.07 -16.80 -24.24
CA ASP A 556 9.35 -17.98 -25.08
C ASP A 556 8.20 -18.25 -26.06
N TYR A 557 6.97 -17.94 -25.68
CA TYR A 557 5.77 -18.34 -26.42
C TYR A 557 4.69 -17.28 -26.38
N LEU A 558 4.02 -17.06 -27.49
CA LEU A 558 2.97 -16.07 -27.64
C LEU A 558 1.66 -16.73 -28.05
N ILE A 559 0.59 -16.40 -27.39
CA ILE A 559 -0.80 -16.71 -27.75
C ILE A 559 -1.51 -15.38 -27.95
N ASP A 560 -1.90 -15.07 -29.19
CA ASP A 560 -2.61 -13.85 -29.51
C ASP A 560 -4.11 -14.16 -29.72
N VAL A 561 -4.95 -13.47 -28.91
CA VAL A 561 -6.40 -13.66 -28.91
C VAL A 561 -7.06 -12.48 -29.60
N GLY A 562 -7.82 -12.74 -30.63
CA GLY A 562 -8.44 -11.70 -31.48
C GLY A 562 -9.51 -12.23 -32.42
N PRO A 563 -9.67 -11.60 -33.61
CA PRO A 563 -8.97 -10.37 -34.06
C PRO A 563 -9.43 -9.10 -33.32
N ASP A 564 -10.72 -9.02 -33.00
CA ASP A 564 -11.35 -7.86 -32.38
C ASP A 564 -11.88 -8.16 -30.97
N ALA A 565 -12.66 -7.27 -30.43
CA ALA A 565 -13.24 -7.40 -29.09
C ALA A 565 -14.65 -8.03 -29.10
N GLY A 566 -15.07 -8.56 -27.96
CA GLY A 566 -16.41 -9.10 -27.78
C GLY A 566 -16.73 -10.28 -28.71
N ARG A 567 -17.86 -10.24 -29.41
CA ARG A 567 -18.30 -11.35 -30.30
C ARG A 567 -17.43 -11.54 -31.54
N LEU A 568 -16.71 -10.52 -31.96
CA LEU A 568 -15.76 -10.60 -33.08
C LEU A 568 -14.37 -11.07 -32.64
N GLY A 569 -14.16 -11.18 -31.31
CA GLY A 569 -12.96 -11.74 -30.69
C GLY A 569 -13.10 -13.22 -30.39
N GLY A 570 -12.31 -13.67 -29.40
CA GLY A 570 -12.39 -15.03 -28.85
C GLY A 570 -11.76 -16.11 -29.74
N HIS A 571 -11.06 -15.75 -30.81
CA HIS A 571 -10.31 -16.68 -31.66
C HIS A 571 -8.81 -16.60 -31.34
N ILE A 572 -8.11 -17.70 -31.59
CA ILE A 572 -6.64 -17.71 -31.56
C ILE A 572 -6.14 -17.25 -32.91
N VAL A 573 -5.55 -16.06 -32.97
CA VAL A 573 -5.02 -15.48 -34.22
C VAL A 573 -3.53 -15.72 -34.39
N TYR A 574 -2.81 -16.02 -33.30
CA TYR A 574 -1.44 -16.52 -33.30
C TYR A 574 -1.22 -17.49 -32.14
N ASN A 575 -0.47 -18.55 -32.36
CA ASN A 575 -0.11 -19.51 -31.32
C ASN A 575 1.24 -20.17 -31.69
N GLY A 576 2.32 -19.74 -31.06
CA GLY A 576 3.66 -20.20 -31.38
C GLY A 576 4.77 -19.54 -30.57
N VAL A 577 5.99 -19.85 -30.91
CA VAL A 577 7.19 -19.20 -30.35
C VAL A 577 7.15 -17.71 -30.74
N VAL A 578 7.57 -16.81 -29.84
CA VAL A 578 7.66 -15.38 -30.17
C VAL A 578 8.57 -15.21 -31.38
N PRO A 579 8.07 -14.64 -32.50
CA PRO A 579 8.85 -14.58 -33.73
C PRO A 579 10.02 -13.60 -33.59
N GLU A 580 11.21 -14.07 -33.95
CA GLU A 580 12.32 -13.16 -34.25
C GLU A 580 12.02 -12.44 -35.58
N ILE A 581 11.85 -11.14 -35.51
CA ILE A 581 11.42 -10.30 -36.63
C ILE A 581 12.66 -9.81 -37.40
N ASN A 582 12.76 -10.20 -38.65
CA ASN A 582 13.77 -9.70 -39.56
C ASN A 582 13.14 -9.39 -40.94
N ASP A 583 13.83 -8.68 -41.79
CA ASP A 583 13.31 -8.28 -43.10
C ASP A 583 12.91 -9.46 -44.00
N ALA A 584 13.53 -10.63 -43.79
CA ALA A 584 13.25 -11.82 -44.59
C ALA A 584 11.92 -12.51 -44.21
N ASN A 585 11.52 -12.48 -42.92
CA ASN A 585 10.32 -13.17 -42.46
C ASN A 585 9.11 -12.25 -42.21
N LYS A 586 9.33 -10.92 -42.20
CA LYS A 586 8.29 -9.94 -41.93
C LYS A 586 7.08 -10.07 -42.87
N ALA A 587 7.31 -10.15 -44.16
CA ALA A 587 6.24 -10.28 -45.15
C ALA A 587 5.45 -11.58 -44.96
N ASN A 588 6.14 -12.70 -44.74
CA ASN A 588 5.51 -13.99 -44.52
C ASN A 588 4.68 -14.04 -43.21
N LEU A 589 5.16 -13.43 -42.13
CA LEU A 589 4.40 -13.33 -40.89
C LEU A 589 3.09 -12.55 -41.07
N LEU A 590 3.13 -11.45 -41.80
CA LEU A 590 1.95 -10.62 -42.07
C LEU A 590 0.94 -11.32 -43.01
N GLU A 591 1.42 -12.09 -43.99
CA GLU A 591 0.56 -12.86 -44.88
C GLU A 591 -0.07 -14.06 -44.16
N THR A 592 0.70 -14.74 -43.29
CA THR A 592 0.22 -15.91 -42.55
C THR A 592 -0.75 -15.52 -41.43
N TYR A 593 -0.54 -14.39 -40.78
CA TYR A 593 -1.31 -13.94 -39.62
C TYR A 593 -1.93 -12.53 -39.81
N PRO A 594 -2.76 -12.32 -40.86
CA PRO A 594 -3.29 -11.01 -41.22
C PRO A 594 -4.23 -10.42 -40.15
N ASN A 595 -4.78 -11.25 -39.28
CA ASN A 595 -5.73 -10.87 -38.24
C ASN A 595 -5.09 -10.59 -36.88
N SER A 596 -3.77 -10.78 -36.73
CA SER A 596 -3.05 -10.51 -35.50
C SER A 596 -2.57 -9.06 -35.47
N TYR A 597 -3.22 -8.23 -34.67
CA TYR A 597 -2.74 -6.87 -34.41
C TYR A 597 -1.40 -6.86 -33.68
N THR A 598 -1.19 -7.78 -32.74
CA THR A 598 0.09 -7.93 -32.05
C THR A 598 1.25 -8.11 -33.04
N ILE A 599 1.11 -9.04 -34.00
CA ILE A 599 2.14 -9.27 -35.05
C ILE A 599 2.33 -8.03 -35.93
N LYS A 600 1.27 -7.32 -36.30
CA LYS A 600 1.37 -6.08 -37.10
C LYS A 600 2.19 -5.01 -36.39
N TYR A 601 1.98 -4.81 -35.09
CA TYR A 601 2.74 -3.85 -34.32
C TYR A 601 4.18 -4.30 -34.06
N LEU A 602 4.40 -5.56 -33.70
CA LEU A 602 5.75 -6.10 -33.47
C LEU A 602 6.61 -6.04 -34.73
N THR A 603 6.00 -6.25 -35.93
CA THR A 603 6.67 -6.15 -37.23
C THR A 603 6.83 -4.72 -37.72
N GLY A 604 6.20 -3.74 -37.08
CA GLY A 604 6.19 -2.35 -37.52
C GLY A 604 5.34 -2.11 -38.80
N ALA A 605 4.45 -3.03 -39.15
CA ALA A 605 3.47 -2.81 -40.22
C ALA A 605 2.39 -1.81 -39.82
N GLU A 606 2.01 -1.82 -38.54
CA GLU A 606 1.28 -0.75 -37.88
C GLU A 606 2.14 -0.13 -36.79
N THR A 607 2.07 1.19 -36.65
CA THR A 607 2.81 1.95 -35.64
C THR A 607 1.95 3.09 -35.10
N ILE A 608 2.26 3.54 -33.91
CA ILE A 608 1.79 4.82 -33.38
C ILE A 608 2.81 5.86 -33.88
N GLU A 609 2.37 6.74 -34.75
CA GLU A 609 3.23 7.73 -35.39
C GLU A 609 3.63 8.84 -34.41
N VAL A 610 4.86 9.32 -34.51
CA VAL A 610 5.29 10.53 -33.82
C VAL A 610 4.69 11.74 -34.54
N PRO A 611 4.06 12.69 -33.81
CA PRO A 611 3.52 13.88 -34.47
C PRO A 611 4.61 14.65 -35.23
N LEU A 612 4.31 15.08 -36.45
CA LEU A 612 5.26 15.82 -37.31
C LEU A 612 5.69 17.17 -36.70
N SER A 613 4.82 17.76 -35.90
CA SER A 613 5.11 18.99 -35.17
C SER A 613 4.44 18.96 -33.80
N ARG A 614 5.08 19.55 -32.80
CA ARG A 614 4.47 19.74 -31.47
C ARG A 614 3.57 20.96 -31.49
N ARG A 615 2.44 20.91 -30.76
CA ARG A 615 1.52 22.06 -30.65
C ARG A 615 2.20 23.19 -29.91
N PRO A 616 2.19 24.42 -30.46
CA PRO A 616 2.68 25.58 -29.74
C PRO A 616 1.72 25.96 -28.61
N TRP A 617 2.25 26.42 -27.50
CA TRP A 617 1.45 26.89 -26.37
C TRP A 617 1.92 28.27 -25.88
N ASN A 618 1.00 29.06 -25.38
CA ASN A 618 1.27 30.40 -24.83
C ASN A 618 0.58 30.59 -23.45
N LEU A 619 -0.33 29.71 -23.10
CA LEU A 619 -1.04 29.70 -21.81
C LEU A 619 -0.46 28.62 -20.92
N SER A 620 -0.38 28.87 -19.62
CA SER A 620 0.16 27.92 -18.65
C SER A 620 -0.28 28.22 -17.23
N ILE A 621 -0.33 27.18 -16.42
CA ILE A 621 -0.41 27.29 -14.95
C ILE A 621 0.92 26.90 -14.33
N GLU A 622 1.25 27.51 -13.21
CA GLU A 622 2.48 27.24 -12.48
C GLU A 622 2.14 26.99 -11.00
N ILE A 623 2.59 25.84 -10.49
CA ILE A 623 2.53 25.51 -9.07
C ILE A 623 3.94 25.43 -8.51
N LYS A 624 4.18 26.11 -7.38
CA LYS A 624 5.50 26.24 -6.76
C LYS A 624 5.53 25.70 -5.36
N GLY A 625 6.69 25.17 -4.99
CA GLY A 625 7.01 24.78 -3.62
C GLY A 625 6.21 23.56 -3.12
N CYS A 626 5.87 22.61 -3.98
CA CYS A 626 5.17 21.39 -3.59
C CYS A 626 6.01 20.53 -2.65
N ARG A 627 5.49 20.18 -1.45
CA ARG A 627 6.23 19.49 -0.37
C ARG A 627 5.50 18.29 0.24
N ILE A 628 4.50 17.75 -0.41
CA ILE A 628 3.80 16.58 0.10
C ILE A 628 4.62 15.29 -0.14
N ASN A 629 4.60 14.37 0.81
CA ASN A 629 5.31 13.07 0.75
C ASN A 629 6.81 13.28 0.46
N ASN A 630 7.29 12.72 -0.67
CA ASN A 630 8.69 12.82 -1.08
C ASN A 630 9.02 14.07 -1.92
N LEU A 631 8.08 14.94 -2.22
CA LEU A 631 8.33 16.16 -2.99
C LEU A 631 9.20 17.16 -2.21
N LYS A 632 10.22 17.69 -2.84
CA LYS A 632 11.28 18.53 -2.22
C LYS A 632 11.18 20.00 -2.60
N GLY A 633 10.00 20.60 -2.47
CA GLY A 633 9.77 21.98 -2.86
C GLY A 633 9.72 22.13 -4.39
N LEU A 634 9.02 21.23 -5.06
CA LEU A 634 8.99 21.13 -6.51
C LEU A 634 8.20 22.28 -7.14
N ASP A 635 8.82 22.92 -8.14
CA ASP A 635 8.20 23.93 -9.00
C ASP A 635 7.93 23.34 -10.38
N VAL A 636 6.69 23.42 -10.88
CA VAL A 636 6.33 22.95 -12.20
C VAL A 636 5.42 23.93 -12.94
N LYS A 637 5.65 23.99 -14.26
CA LYS A 637 4.86 24.75 -15.20
C LYS A 637 4.14 23.78 -16.14
N ILE A 638 2.83 23.96 -16.27
CA ILE A 638 1.96 23.07 -17.05
C ILE A 638 1.31 23.88 -18.16
N PRO A 639 1.67 23.62 -19.41
CA PRO A 639 1.04 24.23 -20.57
C PRO A 639 -0.44 23.88 -20.69
N LEU A 640 -1.24 24.79 -21.22
CA LEU A 640 -2.65 24.60 -21.50
C LEU A 640 -2.91 24.41 -23.01
N ASN A 641 -4.04 23.79 -23.36
CA ASN A 641 -4.49 23.48 -24.72
C ASN A 641 -3.55 22.55 -25.51
N VAL A 642 -2.77 21.74 -24.81
CA VAL A 642 -1.85 20.74 -25.37
C VAL A 642 -1.91 19.44 -24.60
N LEU A 643 -1.25 18.40 -25.12
CA LEU A 643 -1.02 17.14 -24.41
C LEU A 643 0.24 17.25 -23.55
N THR A 644 0.07 17.37 -22.25
CA THR A 644 1.17 17.33 -21.26
C THR A 644 1.25 15.96 -20.61
N VAL A 645 2.42 15.36 -20.60
CA VAL A 645 2.64 14.06 -19.94
C VAL A 645 3.57 14.22 -18.72
N VAL A 646 3.13 13.72 -17.57
CA VAL A 646 3.93 13.63 -16.35
C VAL A 646 4.45 12.20 -16.22
N THR A 647 5.74 12.06 -16.30
CA THR A 647 6.43 10.76 -16.30
C THR A 647 7.54 10.69 -15.24
N GLY A 648 8.22 9.57 -15.17
CA GLY A 648 9.31 9.29 -14.24
C GLY A 648 9.17 7.93 -13.57
N VAL A 649 10.18 7.48 -12.85
CA VAL A 649 10.21 6.15 -12.22
C VAL A 649 9.09 5.94 -11.20
N SER A 650 8.79 4.67 -10.87
CA SER A 650 7.80 4.34 -9.86
C SER A 650 8.20 4.93 -8.50
N GLY A 651 7.23 5.51 -7.77
CA GLY A 651 7.50 6.16 -6.47
C GLY A 651 8.21 7.52 -6.54
N SER A 652 8.43 8.12 -7.73
CA SER A 652 9.12 9.42 -7.86
C SER A 652 8.32 10.64 -7.39
N GLY A 653 7.01 10.51 -7.14
CA GLY A 653 6.17 11.59 -6.62
C GLY A 653 5.15 12.16 -7.61
N LYS A 654 4.93 11.53 -8.79
CA LYS A 654 3.96 11.97 -9.81
C LYS A 654 2.54 12.14 -9.26
N SER A 655 2.02 11.10 -8.63
CA SER A 655 0.66 11.14 -8.05
C SER A 655 0.57 12.11 -6.87
N SER A 656 1.65 12.29 -6.09
CA SER A 656 1.73 13.30 -5.02
C SER A 656 1.61 14.71 -5.59
N LEU A 657 2.28 15.01 -6.70
CA LEU A 657 2.21 16.29 -7.38
C LEU A 657 0.81 16.54 -7.96
N ILE A 658 0.31 15.60 -8.77
CA ILE A 658 -0.90 15.84 -9.56
C ILE A 658 -2.16 15.58 -8.74
N LYS A 659 -2.34 14.34 -8.23
CA LYS A 659 -3.55 13.94 -7.48
C LYS A 659 -3.57 14.50 -6.07
N GLY A 660 -2.41 14.56 -5.41
CA GLY A 660 -2.30 15.02 -4.03
C GLY A 660 -2.24 16.54 -3.87
N THR A 661 -1.79 17.29 -4.88
CA THR A 661 -1.57 18.74 -4.75
C THR A 661 -2.31 19.55 -5.81
N LEU A 662 -1.97 19.36 -7.08
CA LEU A 662 -2.48 20.21 -8.18
C LEU A 662 -4.00 20.10 -8.33
N TYR A 663 -4.52 18.88 -8.46
CA TYR A 663 -5.95 18.65 -8.66
C TYR A 663 -6.84 19.24 -7.56
N PRO A 664 -6.61 18.93 -6.27
CA PRO A 664 -7.41 19.53 -5.20
C PRO A 664 -7.19 21.04 -5.05
N ALA A 665 -5.99 21.57 -5.36
CA ALA A 665 -5.73 23.00 -5.35
C ALA A 665 -6.55 23.74 -6.42
N LEU A 666 -6.59 23.22 -7.65
CA LEU A 666 -7.40 23.76 -8.74
C LEU A 666 -8.90 23.67 -8.46
N LYS A 667 -9.37 22.52 -7.97
CA LYS A 667 -10.80 22.35 -7.60
C LYS A 667 -11.26 23.39 -6.57
N ARG A 668 -10.47 23.60 -5.54
CA ARG A 668 -10.78 24.61 -4.50
C ARG A 668 -10.74 26.05 -5.04
N ARG A 669 -9.84 26.32 -5.97
CA ARG A 669 -9.80 27.63 -6.64
C ARG A 669 -11.06 27.89 -7.44
N LEU A 670 -11.70 26.84 -7.97
CA LEU A 670 -12.97 26.91 -8.72
C LEU A 670 -14.21 26.79 -7.80
N ASP A 671 -14.05 26.98 -6.49
CA ASP A 671 -15.09 26.83 -5.47
C ASP A 671 -15.80 25.45 -5.46
N GLU A 672 -15.13 24.41 -5.99
CA GLU A 672 -15.63 23.04 -5.96
C GLU A 672 -15.16 22.30 -4.69
N VAL A 673 -16.00 21.36 -4.24
CA VAL A 673 -15.66 20.51 -3.10
C VAL A 673 -14.52 19.57 -3.46
N ALA A 674 -13.40 19.65 -2.74
CA ALA A 674 -12.24 18.78 -2.92
C ALA A 674 -11.53 18.52 -1.61
N ASP A 675 -10.72 17.46 -1.60
CA ASP A 675 -9.80 17.17 -0.51
C ASP A 675 -8.84 18.33 -0.25
N LEU A 676 -8.18 18.30 0.90
CA LEU A 676 -7.11 19.26 1.19
C LEU A 676 -5.93 19.00 0.24
N PRO A 677 -5.44 20.03 -0.48
CA PRO A 677 -4.24 19.89 -1.28
C PRO A 677 -3.03 19.65 -0.38
N GLY A 678 -2.03 18.95 -0.93
CA GLY A 678 -0.71 18.89 -0.32
C GLY A 678 -0.09 20.28 -0.21
N GLU A 679 0.94 20.41 0.61
CA GLU A 679 1.64 21.69 0.82
C GLU A 679 2.23 22.23 -0.48
N TYR A 680 1.93 23.49 -0.79
CA TYR A 680 2.52 24.25 -1.91
C TYR A 680 2.61 25.73 -1.55
N SER A 681 3.55 26.44 -2.16
CA SER A 681 3.75 27.86 -1.85
C SER A 681 2.82 28.77 -2.65
N SER A 682 2.64 28.54 -3.92
CA SER A 682 1.77 29.36 -4.80
C SER A 682 1.26 28.59 -6.00
N LEU A 683 0.07 28.99 -6.47
CA LEU A 683 -0.54 28.53 -7.72
C LEU A 683 -0.87 29.79 -8.55
N THR A 684 -0.25 29.94 -9.70
CA THR A 684 -0.30 31.15 -10.54
C THR A 684 -0.45 30.81 -12.01
N GLY A 685 -0.52 31.82 -12.86
CA GLY A 685 -0.63 31.68 -14.32
C GLY A 685 -2.08 31.90 -14.81
N ASP A 686 -2.41 31.30 -15.94
CA ASP A 686 -3.67 31.52 -16.66
C ASP A 686 -4.84 30.69 -16.08
N LEU A 687 -5.02 30.78 -14.74
CA LEU A 687 -6.04 30.02 -14.00
C LEU A 687 -7.47 30.35 -14.46
N ASP A 688 -7.74 31.61 -14.86
CA ASP A 688 -9.06 32.05 -15.33
C ASP A 688 -9.43 31.44 -16.70
N LYS A 689 -8.50 30.77 -17.35
CA LYS A 689 -8.75 30.03 -18.62
C LYS A 689 -9.19 28.60 -18.37
N ILE A 690 -9.35 28.18 -17.13
CA ILE A 690 -9.81 26.85 -16.76
C ILE A 690 -11.17 27.01 -16.07
N ALA A 691 -12.22 26.56 -16.71
CA ALA A 691 -13.57 26.59 -16.13
C ALA A 691 -13.86 25.35 -15.26
N HIS A 692 -13.31 24.20 -15.64
CA HIS A 692 -13.50 22.94 -14.93
C HIS A 692 -12.22 22.09 -14.90
N VAL A 693 -12.07 21.30 -13.84
CA VAL A 693 -10.98 20.33 -13.71
C VAL A 693 -11.57 18.97 -13.42
N GLU A 694 -11.26 17.99 -14.27
CA GLU A 694 -11.76 16.63 -14.12
C GLU A 694 -10.60 15.63 -13.98
N PHE A 695 -10.72 14.75 -12.99
CA PHE A 695 -9.75 13.69 -12.75
C PHE A 695 -10.32 12.34 -13.16
N VAL A 696 -9.70 11.70 -14.13
CA VAL A 696 -10.14 10.44 -14.72
C VAL A 696 -9.19 9.34 -14.26
N ASP A 697 -9.61 8.59 -13.26
CA ASP A 697 -8.88 7.46 -12.71
C ASP A 697 -9.51 6.10 -13.06
N GLN A 698 -8.86 5.02 -12.68
CA GLN A 698 -9.28 3.64 -12.93
C GLN A 698 -10.39 3.15 -11.99
N ASN A 699 -10.82 3.96 -11.01
CA ASN A 699 -11.89 3.58 -10.11
C ASN A 699 -13.20 3.30 -10.87
N PRO A 700 -14.01 2.34 -10.43
CA PRO A 700 -15.30 2.06 -11.04
C PRO A 700 -16.18 3.32 -11.16
N ILE A 701 -16.97 3.41 -12.24
CA ILE A 701 -17.91 4.53 -12.49
C ILE A 701 -19.03 4.65 -11.45
N GLY A 702 -19.12 3.72 -10.52
CA GLY A 702 -20.01 3.76 -9.36
C GLY A 702 -19.76 2.61 -8.41
N LYS A 703 -20.13 2.78 -7.16
CA LYS A 703 -19.91 1.80 -6.07
C LYS A 703 -20.94 0.66 -6.04
N SER A 704 -22.02 0.78 -6.80
CA SER A 704 -23.12 -0.19 -6.81
C SER A 704 -22.97 -1.15 -7.99
N THR A 705 -23.30 -2.44 -7.78
CA THR A 705 -23.41 -3.45 -8.86
C THR A 705 -24.42 -3.05 -9.96
N ARG A 706 -25.27 -2.07 -9.69
CA ARG A 706 -26.26 -1.51 -10.62
C ARG A 706 -25.71 -0.39 -11.51
N SER A 707 -24.50 0.12 -11.20
CA SER A 707 -23.84 1.11 -12.06
C SER A 707 -23.40 0.47 -13.36
N ASN A 708 -23.71 1.08 -14.50
CA ASN A 708 -23.39 0.56 -15.83
C ASN A 708 -23.10 1.69 -16.83
N PRO A 709 -22.47 1.38 -17.97
CA PRO A 709 -22.09 2.36 -18.99
C PRO A 709 -23.27 3.20 -19.51
N ALA A 710 -24.41 2.56 -19.83
CA ALA A 710 -25.57 3.26 -20.38
C ALA A 710 -26.13 4.32 -19.42
N THR A 711 -26.15 4.03 -18.12
CA THR A 711 -26.58 4.99 -17.09
C THR A 711 -25.57 6.12 -16.94
N TYR A 712 -24.28 5.81 -16.99
CA TYR A 712 -23.23 6.80 -16.81
C TYR A 712 -23.21 7.85 -17.93
N VAL A 713 -23.33 7.43 -19.21
CA VAL A 713 -23.40 8.33 -20.36
C VAL A 713 -24.79 8.94 -20.55
N LYS A 714 -25.74 8.68 -19.61
CA LYS A 714 -27.14 9.17 -19.64
C LYS A 714 -27.96 8.73 -20.85
N ALA A 715 -27.56 7.70 -21.56
CA ALA A 715 -28.35 7.07 -22.63
C ALA A 715 -29.56 6.33 -22.02
N TYR A 716 -29.42 5.75 -20.85
CA TYR A 716 -30.49 4.98 -20.20
C TYR A 716 -31.72 5.83 -19.84
N ASP A 717 -31.53 7.11 -19.54
CA ASP A 717 -32.66 8.01 -19.25
C ASP A 717 -33.58 8.17 -20.47
N GLU A 718 -33.00 8.27 -21.66
CA GLU A 718 -33.77 8.36 -22.93
C GLU A 718 -34.38 6.99 -23.29
N ILE A 719 -33.68 5.89 -23.02
CA ILE A 719 -34.22 4.53 -23.21
C ILE A 719 -35.46 4.31 -22.32
N ARG A 720 -35.40 4.71 -21.05
CA ARG A 720 -36.56 4.60 -20.13
C ARG A 720 -37.77 5.42 -20.61
N LYS A 721 -37.56 6.62 -21.13
CA LYS A 721 -38.61 7.43 -21.70
C LYS A 721 -39.24 6.74 -22.93
N LEU A 722 -38.38 6.19 -23.80
CA LEU A 722 -38.82 5.46 -24.99
C LEU A 722 -39.72 4.27 -24.65
N PHE A 723 -39.40 3.49 -23.59
CA PHE A 723 -40.22 2.39 -23.14
C PHE A 723 -41.49 2.85 -22.44
N ALA A 724 -41.49 3.94 -21.70
CA ALA A 724 -42.69 4.50 -21.09
C ALA A 724 -43.66 5.06 -22.14
N ASP A 725 -43.18 5.47 -23.31
CA ASP A 725 -44.00 5.96 -24.40
C ASP A 725 -44.69 4.87 -25.24
N GLN A 726 -44.35 3.57 -25.01
CA GLN A 726 -44.98 2.45 -25.70
C GLN A 726 -46.47 2.33 -25.35
N GLN A 727 -47.27 1.80 -26.27
CA GLN A 727 -48.70 1.68 -26.09
C GLN A 727 -49.08 0.86 -24.84
N LEU A 728 -48.45 -0.26 -24.61
CA LEU A 728 -48.68 -1.10 -23.42
C LEU A 728 -48.33 -0.35 -22.14
N SER A 729 -47.24 0.38 -22.10
CA SER A 729 -46.85 1.20 -20.95
C SER A 729 -47.89 2.24 -20.59
N LYS A 730 -48.44 2.94 -21.63
CA LYS A 730 -49.47 3.94 -21.44
C LYS A 730 -50.78 3.34 -20.94
N GLN A 731 -51.14 2.14 -21.40
CA GLN A 731 -52.32 1.40 -20.94
C GLN A 731 -52.19 0.94 -19.48
N MET A 732 -50.99 0.52 -19.08
CA MET A 732 -50.69 0.06 -17.72
C MET A 732 -50.30 1.19 -16.75
N GLY A 733 -50.17 2.43 -17.23
CA GLY A 733 -49.73 3.56 -16.41
C GLY A 733 -48.27 3.53 -15.99
N TYR A 734 -47.43 2.84 -16.78
CA TYR A 734 -46.01 2.75 -16.49
C TYR A 734 -45.28 4.05 -16.88
N THR A 735 -44.70 4.69 -15.86
CA THR A 735 -43.84 5.87 -16.04
C THR A 735 -42.39 5.42 -16.28
N PRO A 736 -41.48 6.33 -16.71
CA PRO A 736 -40.04 6.00 -16.85
C PRO A 736 -39.39 5.40 -15.60
N GLN A 737 -39.99 5.60 -14.41
CA GLN A 737 -39.52 5.05 -13.15
C GLN A 737 -39.65 3.52 -13.08
N PHE A 738 -40.69 2.94 -13.69
CA PHE A 738 -40.90 1.48 -13.73
C PHE A 738 -39.83 0.76 -14.55
N PHE A 739 -39.18 1.43 -15.48
CA PHE A 739 -38.08 0.92 -16.29
C PHE A 739 -36.70 1.22 -15.65
N SER A 740 -36.68 1.58 -14.34
CA SER A 740 -35.45 1.82 -13.59
C SER A 740 -35.16 0.63 -12.66
N PHE A 741 -33.96 0.06 -12.78
CA PHE A 741 -33.49 -0.96 -11.82
C PHE A 741 -33.00 -0.35 -10.49
N ASN A 742 -33.02 0.98 -10.35
CA ASN A 742 -32.65 1.71 -9.13
C ASN A 742 -33.86 2.15 -8.31
N ALA A 743 -35.04 2.20 -8.90
CA ALA A 743 -36.28 2.65 -8.25
C ALA A 743 -37.26 1.51 -8.05
N ASP A 744 -38.10 1.62 -7.02
CA ASP A 744 -39.16 0.66 -6.78
C ASP A 744 -40.27 0.80 -7.81
N GLY A 745 -41.00 -0.29 -8.04
CA GLY A 745 -42.09 -0.38 -8.99
C GLY A 745 -41.90 -1.51 -10.02
N GLY A 746 -40.91 -1.37 -10.91
CA GLY A 746 -40.69 -2.37 -11.96
C GLY A 746 -39.48 -3.28 -11.77
N ARG A 747 -38.57 -2.99 -10.81
CA ARG A 747 -37.41 -3.85 -10.54
C ARG A 747 -37.78 -5.14 -9.80
N CYS A 748 -37.00 -6.19 -9.98
CA CYS A 748 -37.09 -7.40 -9.17
C CYS A 748 -36.91 -7.04 -7.69
N GLU A 749 -37.78 -7.53 -6.83
CA GLU A 749 -37.77 -7.22 -5.39
C GLU A 749 -36.67 -7.95 -4.65
N GLU A 750 -36.35 -9.18 -5.04
CA GLU A 750 -35.34 -10.00 -4.38
C GLU A 750 -33.93 -9.44 -4.59
N CYS A 751 -33.47 -9.32 -5.82
CA CYS A 751 -32.16 -8.74 -6.10
C CYS A 751 -32.13 -7.20 -6.12
N LYS A 752 -33.29 -6.56 -5.88
CA LYS A 752 -33.45 -5.09 -5.91
C LYS A 752 -32.90 -4.44 -7.20
N GLY A 753 -33.05 -5.15 -8.33
CA GLY A 753 -32.59 -4.70 -9.63
C GLY A 753 -31.11 -4.93 -9.94
N ALA A 754 -30.37 -5.66 -9.10
CA ALA A 754 -28.97 -6.00 -9.37
C ALA A 754 -28.83 -7.13 -10.40
N GLY A 755 -29.84 -8.02 -10.50
CA GLY A 755 -29.79 -9.24 -11.31
C GLY A 755 -29.01 -10.38 -10.66
N VAL A 756 -28.24 -10.07 -9.63
CA VAL A 756 -27.39 -11.01 -8.87
C VAL A 756 -27.56 -10.81 -7.38
N ILE A 757 -27.29 -11.84 -6.62
CA ILE A 757 -27.22 -11.83 -5.15
C ILE A 757 -25.76 -12.00 -4.77
N THR A 758 -25.20 -11.05 -4.03
CA THR A 758 -23.81 -11.11 -3.55
C THR A 758 -23.80 -11.55 -2.10
N ILE A 759 -23.10 -12.64 -1.82
CA ILE A 759 -22.84 -13.15 -0.48
C ILE A 759 -21.43 -12.72 -0.08
N GLU A 760 -21.33 -11.79 0.86
CA GLU A 760 -20.04 -11.32 1.38
C GLU A 760 -19.39 -12.41 2.24
N MET A 761 -18.15 -12.77 1.89
CA MET A 761 -17.36 -13.76 2.58
C MET A 761 -16.25 -13.06 3.37
N GLN A 762 -16.15 -13.35 4.69
CA GLN A 762 -15.18 -12.65 5.56
C GLN A 762 -13.70 -12.92 5.22
N PHE A 763 -13.40 -14.09 4.64
CA PHE A 763 -12.02 -14.55 4.40
C PHE A 763 -11.72 -14.96 2.94
N MET A 764 -12.69 -14.81 2.05
CA MET A 764 -12.59 -15.19 0.64
C MET A 764 -13.26 -14.13 -0.25
N ALA A 765 -13.08 -14.24 -1.56
CA ALA A 765 -13.79 -13.40 -2.51
C ALA A 765 -15.31 -13.59 -2.37
N ASP A 766 -16.06 -12.49 -2.51
CA ASP A 766 -17.50 -12.50 -2.43
C ASP A 766 -18.10 -13.46 -3.48
N LEU A 767 -19.08 -14.24 -3.08
CA LEU A 767 -19.79 -15.15 -3.98
C LEU A 767 -20.94 -14.40 -4.66
N VAL A 768 -20.91 -14.35 -5.99
CA VAL A 768 -21.94 -13.71 -6.79
C VAL A 768 -22.79 -14.79 -7.47
N LEU A 769 -24.07 -14.85 -7.12
CA LEU A 769 -25.04 -15.81 -7.65
C LEU A 769 -26.06 -15.08 -8.52
N GLU A 770 -26.52 -15.71 -9.59
CA GLU A 770 -27.65 -15.22 -10.36
C GLU A 770 -28.92 -15.22 -9.50
N CYS A 771 -29.73 -14.17 -9.59
CA CYS A 771 -30.99 -14.10 -8.86
C CYS A 771 -31.99 -15.13 -9.40
N GLU A 772 -32.46 -16.04 -8.54
CA GLU A 772 -33.38 -17.13 -8.90
C GLU A 772 -34.73 -16.61 -9.38
N GLU A 773 -35.21 -15.47 -8.86
CA GLU A 773 -36.51 -14.91 -9.21
C GLU A 773 -36.50 -14.28 -10.62
N CYS A 774 -35.54 -13.44 -10.94
CA CYS A 774 -35.53 -12.74 -12.22
C CYS A 774 -34.57 -13.35 -13.26
N HIS A 775 -33.81 -14.38 -12.92
CA HIS A 775 -32.82 -15.02 -13.80
C HIS A 775 -31.93 -13.99 -14.50
N GLY A 776 -31.29 -13.12 -13.73
CA GLY A 776 -30.42 -12.06 -14.23
C GLY A 776 -31.11 -10.88 -14.90
N LYS A 777 -32.40 -10.92 -15.18
CA LYS A 777 -33.12 -9.92 -15.97
C LYS A 777 -33.44 -8.62 -15.24
N ARG A 778 -33.21 -8.52 -13.93
CA ARG A 778 -33.31 -7.31 -13.12
C ARG A 778 -34.72 -6.73 -12.89
N PHE A 779 -35.70 -7.06 -13.73
CA PHE A 779 -37.05 -6.52 -13.72
C PHE A 779 -38.08 -7.58 -13.43
N LYS A 780 -39.28 -7.14 -13.02
CA LYS A 780 -40.45 -7.98 -12.92
C LYS A 780 -40.91 -8.42 -14.30
N ARG A 781 -41.57 -9.56 -14.37
CA ARG A 781 -42.01 -10.14 -15.65
C ARG A 781 -42.92 -9.19 -16.47
N GLU A 782 -43.83 -8.51 -15.79
CA GLU A 782 -44.79 -7.60 -16.41
C GLU A 782 -44.09 -6.40 -17.12
N ILE A 783 -42.97 -5.97 -16.63
CA ILE A 783 -42.17 -4.90 -17.26
C ILE A 783 -41.47 -5.40 -18.49
N LEU A 784 -41.06 -6.68 -18.52
CA LEU A 784 -40.40 -7.31 -19.67
C LEU A 784 -41.37 -7.59 -20.82
N ASP A 785 -42.68 -7.56 -20.58
CA ASP A 785 -43.72 -7.69 -21.63
C ASP A 785 -43.79 -6.43 -22.50
N VAL A 786 -43.32 -5.27 -22.03
CA VAL A 786 -43.24 -4.05 -22.83
C VAL A 786 -42.05 -4.17 -23.78
N THR A 787 -42.35 -4.03 -25.10
CA THR A 787 -41.35 -4.13 -26.16
C THR A 787 -41.29 -2.87 -27.01
N PHE A 788 -40.09 -2.53 -27.47
CA PHE A 788 -39.84 -1.57 -28.53
C PHE A 788 -39.15 -2.26 -29.70
N ALA A 789 -39.75 -2.21 -30.89
CA ALA A 789 -39.25 -2.91 -32.09
C ALA A 789 -38.91 -4.40 -31.84
N GLY A 790 -39.75 -5.06 -31.01
CA GLY A 790 -39.59 -6.49 -30.69
C GLY A 790 -38.55 -6.82 -29.61
N LYS A 791 -37.98 -5.83 -28.96
CA LYS A 791 -36.99 -5.99 -27.85
C LYS A 791 -37.52 -5.42 -26.55
N ASN A 792 -37.39 -6.15 -25.44
CA ASN A 792 -37.72 -5.64 -24.12
C ASN A 792 -36.55 -4.85 -23.53
N ILE A 793 -36.75 -4.25 -22.34
CA ILE A 793 -35.72 -3.41 -21.70
C ILE A 793 -34.45 -4.21 -21.31
N ASN A 794 -34.60 -5.50 -20.96
CA ASN A 794 -33.46 -6.34 -20.66
C ASN A 794 -32.68 -6.71 -21.92
N ASP A 795 -33.38 -7.01 -23.03
CA ASP A 795 -32.74 -7.29 -24.31
C ASP A 795 -31.89 -6.10 -24.77
N ILE A 796 -32.34 -4.87 -24.50
CA ILE A 796 -31.58 -3.66 -24.80
C ILE A 796 -30.34 -3.55 -23.90
N LEU A 797 -30.47 -3.83 -22.61
CA LEU A 797 -29.33 -3.82 -21.68
C LEU A 797 -28.30 -4.90 -21.98
N ASP A 798 -28.72 -6.00 -22.60
CA ASP A 798 -27.84 -7.10 -23.03
C ASP A 798 -27.18 -6.87 -24.39
N MET A 799 -27.61 -5.86 -25.14
CA MET A 799 -26.93 -5.47 -26.37
C MET A 799 -25.56 -4.87 -26.05
N THR A 800 -24.60 -5.13 -26.93
CA THR A 800 -23.37 -4.36 -26.97
C THR A 800 -23.63 -2.92 -27.40
N VAL A 801 -22.70 -2.02 -27.11
CA VAL A 801 -22.82 -0.60 -27.53
C VAL A 801 -22.97 -0.51 -29.04
N SER A 802 -22.17 -1.24 -29.83
CA SER A 802 -22.24 -1.27 -31.29
C SER A 802 -23.58 -1.79 -31.78
N GLU A 803 -24.11 -2.90 -31.23
CA GLU A 803 -25.43 -3.43 -31.57
C GLU A 803 -26.57 -2.44 -31.25
N ALA A 804 -26.47 -1.79 -30.09
CA ALA A 804 -27.45 -0.79 -29.68
C ALA A 804 -27.45 0.45 -30.59
N ILE A 805 -26.27 0.95 -30.98
CA ILE A 805 -26.14 2.04 -31.94
C ILE A 805 -26.81 1.66 -33.27
N GLN A 806 -26.54 0.46 -33.78
CA GLN A 806 -27.14 -0.07 -34.97
C GLN A 806 -28.67 -0.16 -34.85
N PHE A 807 -29.14 -0.78 -33.75
CA PHE A 807 -30.56 -0.95 -33.46
C PHE A 807 -31.30 0.39 -33.38
N PHE A 808 -30.77 1.35 -32.62
CA PHE A 808 -31.40 2.68 -32.46
C PHE A 808 -31.27 3.54 -33.69
N THR A 809 -30.25 3.36 -34.55
CA THR A 809 -30.10 4.04 -35.84
C THR A 809 -31.20 3.60 -36.80
N ILE A 810 -31.44 2.28 -36.95
CA ILE A 810 -32.49 1.71 -37.76
C ILE A 810 -33.86 2.22 -37.30
N ASN A 811 -34.06 2.31 -35.98
CA ASN A 811 -35.30 2.77 -35.35
C ASN A 811 -35.38 4.31 -35.17
N LYS A 812 -34.49 5.08 -35.79
CA LYS A 812 -34.48 6.57 -35.84
C LYS A 812 -34.39 7.25 -34.48
N GLN A 813 -33.79 6.63 -33.48
CA GLN A 813 -33.62 7.18 -32.14
C GLN A 813 -32.31 7.97 -32.02
N LYS A 814 -32.22 9.11 -32.70
CA LYS A 814 -30.98 9.91 -32.84
C LYS A 814 -30.35 10.34 -31.50
N THR A 815 -31.16 10.67 -30.49
CA THR A 815 -30.72 11.14 -29.19
C THR A 815 -29.97 10.03 -28.43
N ILE A 816 -30.48 8.80 -28.48
CA ILE A 816 -29.87 7.64 -27.85
C ILE A 816 -28.54 7.33 -28.55
N VAL A 817 -28.53 7.33 -29.90
CA VAL A 817 -27.33 7.11 -30.70
C VAL A 817 -26.24 8.14 -30.35
N ALA A 818 -26.58 9.42 -30.28
CA ALA A 818 -25.65 10.50 -29.96
C ALA A 818 -25.01 10.33 -28.53
N ARG A 819 -25.76 9.75 -27.59
CA ARG A 819 -25.24 9.45 -26.25
C ARG A 819 -24.34 8.20 -26.21
N LEU A 820 -24.58 7.22 -27.10
CA LEU A 820 -23.81 5.97 -27.14
C LEU A 820 -22.55 6.06 -28.03
N GLN A 821 -22.59 6.91 -29.09
CA GLN A 821 -21.52 7.05 -30.07
C GLN A 821 -20.12 7.30 -29.41
N PRO A 822 -19.98 8.15 -28.39
CA PRO A 822 -18.69 8.36 -27.73
C PRO A 822 -18.11 7.09 -27.10
N LEU A 823 -18.95 6.13 -26.68
CA LEU A 823 -18.46 4.83 -26.18
C LEU A 823 -17.82 3.99 -27.31
N GLU A 824 -18.42 4.03 -28.49
CA GLU A 824 -17.84 3.40 -29.69
C GLU A 824 -16.53 4.07 -30.10
N ASP A 825 -16.49 5.41 -30.11
CA ASP A 825 -15.34 6.21 -30.53
C ASP A 825 -14.09 5.95 -29.65
N VAL A 826 -14.28 5.65 -28.33
CA VAL A 826 -13.19 5.27 -27.43
C VAL A 826 -12.87 3.77 -27.42
N GLY A 827 -13.46 3.01 -28.37
CA GLY A 827 -13.20 1.56 -28.53
C GLY A 827 -13.93 0.66 -27.53
N LEU A 828 -15.06 1.10 -26.98
CA LEU A 828 -15.90 0.30 -26.06
C LEU A 828 -17.17 -0.25 -26.72
N GLY A 829 -17.18 -0.40 -28.06
CA GLY A 829 -18.29 -0.95 -28.81
C GLY A 829 -18.74 -2.35 -28.37
N TYR A 830 -17.86 -3.12 -27.81
CA TYR A 830 -18.08 -4.51 -27.39
C TYR A 830 -18.73 -4.69 -26.02
N ILE A 831 -18.69 -3.71 -25.13
CA ILE A 831 -19.29 -3.82 -23.80
C ILE A 831 -20.80 -3.80 -23.87
N LYS A 832 -21.48 -4.54 -22.99
CA LYS A 832 -22.93 -4.51 -22.89
C LYS A 832 -23.41 -3.23 -22.22
N LEU A 833 -24.53 -2.67 -22.69
CA LEU A 833 -25.10 -1.46 -22.09
C LEU A 833 -25.38 -1.60 -20.59
N GLY A 834 -25.87 -2.75 -20.17
CA GLY A 834 -26.20 -3.09 -18.78
C GLY A 834 -25.07 -3.73 -17.98
N GLN A 835 -23.85 -3.85 -18.51
CA GLN A 835 -22.73 -4.45 -17.81
C GLN A 835 -22.40 -3.71 -16.51
N SER A 836 -22.28 -4.44 -15.40
CA SER A 836 -21.93 -3.82 -14.12
C SER A 836 -20.55 -3.18 -14.16
N SER A 837 -20.42 -1.99 -13.58
CA SER A 837 -19.11 -1.31 -13.49
C SER A 837 -18.07 -2.09 -12.69
N SER A 838 -18.49 -2.98 -11.79
CA SER A 838 -17.59 -3.84 -11.01
C SER A 838 -16.95 -4.97 -11.85
N THR A 839 -17.54 -5.29 -13.02
CA THR A 839 -17.01 -6.29 -13.96
C THR A 839 -16.18 -5.69 -15.08
N LEU A 840 -16.14 -4.37 -15.17
CA LEU A 840 -15.30 -3.66 -16.13
C LEU A 840 -13.85 -3.60 -15.59
N SER A 841 -12.88 -3.75 -16.47
CA SER A 841 -11.48 -3.49 -16.14
C SER A 841 -11.25 -2.01 -15.76
N GLY A 842 -10.14 -1.71 -15.10
CA GLY A 842 -9.77 -0.33 -14.75
C GLY A 842 -9.73 0.59 -15.97
N GLY A 843 -9.11 0.13 -17.07
CA GLY A 843 -9.03 0.86 -18.31
C GLY A 843 -10.38 1.03 -19.02
N GLU A 844 -11.28 0.05 -18.96
CA GLU A 844 -12.65 0.18 -19.49
C GLU A 844 -13.45 1.22 -18.71
N ASN A 845 -13.39 1.19 -17.36
CA ASN A 845 -14.03 2.21 -16.52
C ASN A 845 -13.54 3.62 -16.86
N GLN A 846 -12.24 3.77 -17.07
CA GLN A 846 -11.62 5.05 -17.42
C GLN A 846 -12.08 5.54 -18.80
N ARG A 847 -12.16 4.65 -19.79
CA ARG A 847 -12.68 4.98 -21.13
C ARG A 847 -14.17 5.32 -21.11
N VAL A 848 -15.00 4.70 -20.27
CA VAL A 848 -16.40 5.10 -20.08
C VAL A 848 -16.49 6.53 -19.54
N LYS A 849 -15.62 6.92 -18.57
CA LYS A 849 -15.53 8.30 -18.08
C LYS A 849 -15.12 9.26 -19.20
N LEU A 850 -14.12 8.89 -20.00
CA LEU A 850 -13.67 9.67 -21.15
C LEU A 850 -14.80 9.87 -22.17
N ALA A 851 -15.53 8.79 -22.53
CA ALA A 851 -16.67 8.85 -23.43
C ALA A 851 -17.75 9.82 -22.95
N TYR A 852 -18.03 9.83 -21.64
CA TYR A 852 -18.99 10.77 -21.06
C TYR A 852 -18.57 12.24 -21.30
N PHE A 853 -17.28 12.55 -21.11
CA PHE A 853 -16.77 13.92 -21.29
C PHE A 853 -16.75 14.32 -22.78
N ILE A 854 -16.38 13.41 -23.68
CA ILE A 854 -16.41 13.64 -25.13
C ILE A 854 -17.85 13.91 -25.61
N GLY A 855 -18.83 13.15 -25.09
CA GLY A 855 -20.24 13.26 -25.43
C GLY A 855 -20.97 14.46 -24.78
N LYS A 856 -20.34 15.11 -23.80
CA LYS A 856 -20.88 16.31 -23.17
C LYS A 856 -20.49 17.52 -24.01
N GLU A 857 -21.45 18.20 -24.55
CA GLU A 857 -21.24 19.46 -25.25
C GLU A 857 -20.85 20.59 -24.29
N ARG A 858 -19.64 20.46 -23.70
CA ARG A 858 -19.04 21.57 -22.94
C ARG A 858 -18.33 22.50 -23.91
N GLN A 859 -18.75 23.76 -23.92
CA GLN A 859 -18.08 24.84 -24.68
C GLN A 859 -16.97 25.51 -23.85
N GLU A 860 -16.93 25.27 -22.52
CA GLU A 860 -15.99 25.95 -21.62
C GLU A 860 -14.65 25.15 -21.51
N PRO A 861 -13.51 25.87 -21.61
CA PRO A 861 -12.19 25.24 -21.52
C PRO A 861 -12.02 24.49 -20.19
N SER A 862 -11.62 23.23 -20.27
CA SER A 862 -11.46 22.34 -19.11
C SER A 862 -10.08 21.70 -19.11
N LEU A 863 -9.55 21.41 -17.91
CA LEU A 863 -8.36 20.61 -17.73
C LEU A 863 -8.77 19.17 -17.38
N PHE A 864 -8.45 18.22 -18.27
CA PHE A 864 -8.62 16.81 -18.05
C PHE A 864 -7.32 16.19 -17.56
N ILE A 865 -7.37 15.52 -16.41
CA ILE A 865 -6.23 14.83 -15.81
C ILE A 865 -6.50 13.33 -15.85
N PHE A 866 -5.64 12.58 -16.54
CA PHE A 866 -5.74 11.12 -16.66
C PHE A 866 -4.62 10.45 -15.87
N ASP A 867 -4.96 9.43 -15.09
CA ASP A 867 -4.02 8.64 -14.29
C ASP A 867 -3.84 7.26 -14.94
N GLU A 868 -2.67 7.05 -15.58
CA GLU A 868 -2.28 5.81 -16.28
C GLU A 868 -3.36 5.27 -17.24
N PRO A 869 -3.78 6.05 -18.26
CA PRO A 869 -4.90 5.66 -19.11
C PRO A 869 -4.60 4.54 -20.10
N THR A 870 -3.35 4.11 -20.24
CA THR A 870 -2.98 2.98 -21.11
C THR A 870 -3.07 1.62 -20.44
N THR A 871 -3.43 1.59 -19.16
CA THR A 871 -3.60 0.35 -18.40
C THR A 871 -4.55 -0.62 -19.10
N GLY A 872 -4.09 -1.85 -19.37
CA GLY A 872 -4.87 -2.90 -20.05
C GLY A 872 -5.14 -2.65 -21.53
N LEU A 873 -4.44 -1.71 -22.16
CA LEU A 873 -4.64 -1.36 -23.55
C LEU A 873 -3.56 -1.98 -24.46
N HIS A 874 -4.01 -2.64 -25.50
CA HIS A 874 -3.17 -3.05 -26.62
C HIS A 874 -2.75 -1.81 -27.44
N PHE A 875 -1.64 -1.88 -28.19
CA PHE A 875 -1.15 -0.79 -29.06
C PHE A 875 -2.24 -0.19 -29.95
N HIS A 876 -3.13 -1.01 -30.49
CA HIS A 876 -4.26 -0.57 -31.32
C HIS A 876 -5.24 0.32 -30.54
N ASP A 877 -5.51 -0.02 -29.27
CA ASP A 877 -6.39 0.75 -28.40
C ASP A 877 -5.72 2.06 -27.95
N ILE A 878 -4.38 2.06 -27.72
CA ILE A 878 -3.62 3.27 -27.41
C ILE A 878 -3.72 4.29 -28.55
N LYS A 879 -3.66 3.85 -29.81
CA LYS A 879 -3.86 4.73 -30.97
C LYS A 879 -5.21 5.42 -30.93
N ARG A 880 -6.29 4.69 -30.63
CA ARG A 880 -7.63 5.26 -30.46
C ARG A 880 -7.72 6.23 -29.28
N LEU A 881 -7.06 5.91 -28.16
CA LEU A 881 -7.00 6.80 -26.99
C LEU A 881 -6.32 8.14 -27.32
N LEU A 882 -5.20 8.11 -28.06
CA LEU A 882 -4.52 9.33 -28.51
C LEU A 882 -5.40 10.18 -29.42
N GLN A 883 -6.17 9.56 -30.34
CA GLN A 883 -7.15 10.26 -31.17
C GLN A 883 -8.25 10.94 -30.32
N ALA A 884 -8.68 10.29 -29.23
CA ALA A 884 -9.64 10.87 -28.30
C ALA A 884 -9.05 12.08 -27.54
N PHE A 885 -7.79 12.04 -27.15
CA PHE A 885 -7.09 13.20 -26.57
C PHE A 885 -6.98 14.35 -27.59
N ASP A 886 -6.63 14.06 -28.83
CA ASP A 886 -6.57 15.05 -29.90
C ASP A 886 -7.94 15.71 -30.13
N ALA A 887 -9.03 14.94 -30.05
CA ALA A 887 -10.39 15.47 -30.18
C ALA A 887 -10.75 16.41 -29.01
N LEU A 888 -10.32 16.12 -27.77
CA LEU A 888 -10.50 17.03 -26.63
C LEU A 888 -9.71 18.33 -26.82
N ILE A 889 -8.43 18.22 -27.19
CA ILE A 889 -7.56 19.39 -27.39
C ILE A 889 -8.09 20.28 -28.52
N SER A 890 -8.56 19.67 -29.61
CA SER A 890 -9.15 20.40 -30.74
C SER A 890 -10.43 21.19 -30.37
N LYS A 891 -11.11 20.79 -29.30
CA LYS A 891 -12.24 21.51 -28.70
C LYS A 891 -11.82 22.61 -27.71
N GLY A 892 -10.51 22.88 -27.55
CA GLY A 892 -9.98 23.91 -26.66
C GLY A 892 -9.77 23.44 -25.20
N HIS A 893 -9.75 22.14 -24.95
CA HIS A 893 -9.43 21.61 -23.63
C HIS A 893 -7.95 21.34 -23.48
N SER A 894 -7.49 21.25 -22.23
CA SER A 894 -6.13 20.85 -21.87
C SER A 894 -6.13 19.40 -21.38
N VAL A 895 -5.15 18.63 -21.79
CA VAL A 895 -5.00 17.21 -21.39
C VAL A 895 -3.69 17.01 -20.66
N LEU A 896 -3.76 16.59 -19.40
CA LEU A 896 -2.62 16.24 -18.56
C LEU A 896 -2.68 14.74 -18.26
N VAL A 897 -1.63 14.01 -18.57
CA VAL A 897 -1.60 12.54 -18.42
C VAL A 897 -0.45 12.12 -17.54
N ILE A 898 -0.71 11.32 -16.51
CA ILE A 898 0.34 10.61 -15.75
C ILE A 898 0.57 9.31 -16.48
N GLU A 899 1.78 9.09 -17.02
CA GLU A 899 2.04 7.92 -17.88
C GLU A 899 3.49 7.41 -17.84
N HIS A 900 3.62 6.12 -18.14
CA HIS A 900 4.88 5.41 -18.29
C HIS A 900 5.05 4.83 -19.70
N ASN A 901 3.96 4.67 -20.44
CA ASN A 901 3.98 4.10 -21.79
C ASN A 901 4.71 5.02 -22.76
N LEU A 902 5.81 4.51 -23.36
CA LEU A 902 6.66 5.29 -24.26
C LEU A 902 5.93 5.73 -25.53
N ASP A 903 4.92 4.99 -25.98
CA ASP A 903 4.15 5.34 -27.20
C ASP A 903 3.22 6.53 -26.96
N VAL A 904 2.74 6.74 -25.72
CA VAL A 904 2.03 7.98 -25.34
C VAL A 904 3.02 9.12 -25.11
N ILE A 905 4.13 8.85 -24.40
CA ILE A 905 5.15 9.84 -24.09
C ILE A 905 5.76 10.46 -25.36
N LYS A 906 6.02 9.64 -26.40
CA LYS A 906 6.56 10.14 -27.67
C LYS A 906 5.57 11.06 -28.43
N CYS A 907 4.26 10.92 -28.17
CA CYS A 907 3.21 11.74 -28.77
C CYS A 907 2.91 13.04 -28.02
N ALA A 908 3.49 13.24 -26.82
CA ALA A 908 3.26 14.41 -25.99
C ALA A 908 3.78 15.71 -26.63
N ASP A 909 3.09 16.82 -26.39
CA ASP A 909 3.57 18.16 -26.74
C ASP A 909 4.56 18.67 -25.69
N TYR A 910 4.36 18.30 -24.43
CA TYR A 910 5.20 18.69 -23.31
C TYR A 910 5.31 17.58 -22.28
N ILE A 911 6.49 17.38 -21.72
CA ILE A 911 6.77 16.34 -20.73
C ILE A 911 7.30 16.98 -19.45
N LEU A 912 6.86 16.44 -18.32
CA LEU A 912 7.42 16.69 -16.99
C LEU A 912 7.99 15.37 -16.45
N ASP A 913 9.32 15.24 -16.39
CA ASP A 913 9.99 14.04 -15.89
C ASP A 913 10.40 14.23 -14.44
N ILE A 914 9.79 13.44 -13.54
CA ILE A 914 9.97 13.52 -12.09
C ILE A 914 10.82 12.35 -11.61
N GLY A 915 11.89 12.67 -10.86
CA GLY A 915 12.85 11.68 -10.41
C GLY A 915 13.85 12.25 -9.42
N PRO A 916 15.14 11.83 -9.52
CA PRO A 916 15.69 10.82 -10.44
C PRO A 916 15.35 9.38 -10.09
N ASP A 917 14.90 9.09 -8.83
CA ASP A 917 14.56 7.76 -8.36
C ASP A 917 13.25 7.78 -7.55
N GLY A 918 12.85 6.63 -6.99
CA GLY A 918 11.70 6.51 -6.10
C GLY A 918 12.01 6.89 -4.65
N GLY A 919 10.94 7.12 -3.85
CA GLY A 919 11.06 7.41 -2.42
C GLY A 919 11.84 8.68 -2.11
N ASP A 920 12.68 8.64 -1.07
CA ASP A 920 13.43 9.80 -0.58
C ASP A 920 14.44 10.37 -1.61
N ASN A 921 14.88 9.57 -2.56
CA ASN A 921 15.77 10.00 -3.63
C ASN A 921 15.02 10.65 -4.81
N GLY A 922 13.67 10.60 -4.80
CA GLY A 922 12.81 11.22 -5.79
C GLY A 922 12.40 12.64 -5.45
N GLY A 923 11.27 13.06 -5.99
CA GLY A 923 10.59 14.32 -5.66
C GLY A 923 11.19 15.57 -6.27
N LYS A 924 11.97 15.45 -7.33
CA LYS A 924 12.58 16.57 -8.07
C LYS A 924 12.15 16.55 -9.54
N LEU A 925 12.11 17.72 -10.17
CA LEU A 925 11.97 17.82 -11.62
C LEU A 925 13.34 17.54 -12.24
N VAL A 926 13.47 16.44 -12.97
CA VAL A 926 14.71 16.03 -13.65
C VAL A 926 14.83 16.74 -14.98
N ALA A 927 13.73 16.79 -15.74
CA ALA A 927 13.69 17.43 -17.04
C ALA A 927 12.25 17.88 -17.36
N CYS A 928 12.12 18.91 -18.17
CA CYS A 928 10.84 19.33 -18.75
C CYS A 928 11.08 19.87 -20.17
N GLY A 929 10.10 19.71 -21.05
CA GLY A 929 10.19 20.15 -22.44
C GLY A 929 9.51 19.19 -23.41
N THR A 930 9.84 19.31 -24.69
CA THR A 930 9.35 18.37 -25.72
C THR A 930 10.02 17.00 -25.58
N PRO A 931 9.46 15.92 -26.13
CA PRO A 931 10.09 14.60 -26.13
C PRO A 931 11.54 14.62 -26.63
N GLU A 932 11.82 15.40 -27.65
CA GLU A 932 13.15 15.57 -28.25
C GLU A 932 14.14 16.27 -27.29
N GLU A 933 13.66 17.21 -26.47
CA GLU A 933 14.48 17.89 -25.45
C GLU A 933 14.78 16.96 -24.28
N ILE A 934 13.80 16.15 -23.85
CA ILE A 934 13.96 15.17 -22.77
C ILE A 934 15.06 14.15 -23.12
N THR A 935 15.10 13.67 -24.37
CA THR A 935 16.13 12.70 -24.80
C THR A 935 17.55 13.25 -24.78
N ARG A 936 17.73 14.56 -24.82
CA ARG A 936 19.04 15.22 -24.70
C ARG A 936 19.54 15.31 -23.26
N ASN A 937 18.66 15.17 -22.28
CA ASN A 937 19.03 15.24 -20.88
C ASN A 937 19.54 13.87 -20.38
N LYS A 938 20.86 13.79 -20.11
CA LYS A 938 21.53 12.58 -19.65
C LYS A 938 21.04 12.07 -18.28
N ASN A 939 20.42 12.93 -17.46
CA ASN A 939 19.92 12.58 -16.15
C ASN A 939 18.49 12.01 -16.22
N SER A 940 17.81 12.13 -17.35
CA SER A 940 16.47 11.60 -17.56
C SER A 940 16.53 10.11 -17.92
N LEU A 941 16.04 9.26 -17.03
CA LEU A 941 15.88 7.85 -17.31
C LEU A 941 14.81 7.63 -18.40
N THR A 942 13.69 8.34 -18.33
CA THR A 942 12.67 8.32 -19.38
C THR A 942 13.27 8.69 -20.75
N GLY A 943 14.11 9.74 -20.79
CA GLY A 943 14.77 10.16 -22.01
C GLY A 943 15.66 9.08 -22.63
N LYS A 944 16.34 8.28 -21.80
CA LYS A 944 17.18 7.16 -22.24
C LYS A 944 16.38 6.11 -23.04
N TYR A 945 15.21 5.72 -22.54
CA TYR A 945 14.35 4.72 -23.21
C TYR A 945 13.58 5.34 -24.39
N LEU A 946 13.21 6.61 -24.30
CA LEU A 946 12.45 7.31 -25.35
C LEU A 946 13.24 7.46 -26.66
N ILE A 947 14.55 7.50 -26.63
CA ILE A 947 15.41 7.59 -27.81
C ILE A 947 15.09 6.48 -28.83
N THR A 948 14.80 5.28 -28.38
CA THR A 948 14.49 4.12 -29.24
C THR A 948 13.16 4.27 -29.98
N LYS A 949 12.22 5.03 -29.42
CA LYS A 949 10.86 5.22 -29.96
C LYS A 949 10.72 6.49 -30.81
N LEU A 950 11.67 7.43 -30.76
CA LEU A 950 11.69 8.65 -31.59
C LEU A 950 12.51 8.48 -32.89
N LYS A 951 13.28 7.39 -32.99
CA LYS A 951 13.95 7.00 -34.25
C LYS A 951 12.94 6.29 -35.17
#